data_48a9e96131a8f31f0d40748067c3b5fa
#
_entry.id   48a9e96131a8f31f0d40748067c3b5fa
#
_cell.length_a   1.000
_cell.length_b   1.000
_cell.length_c   1.000
_cell.angle_alpha   90.00
_cell.angle_beta   90.00
_cell.angle_gamma   90.00
#
_symmetry.space_group_name_H-M   'P 1'
#
loop_
_entity.id
_entity.type
_entity.pdbx_description
1 polymer ?
#
loop_
_entity_poly.entity_id
_entity_poly.type
_entity_poly.pdbx_seq_one_letter_code
_entity_poly.pdbx_strand_id
1 'polypeptide(L)'
;TLKSDAEVLEEVVVTGYGNFKKSSFTGSASNVSTEKLQDIPTVSVQDRLAGSVSGVQITSTSGQPGAVASVRIRGMGSINASNEPLYVIDGVPMLNGNVSEFSYADSGNSLMATLNSNDIESMTVIKDAAAASLYGSRAANGVIVITTKKGASGKTKINLRADWGLSNMAIDYRPILNGEDRREILHLGLANYALNTGNDEAAAKAFADKNIEDFAARPWSGYTDWKDVLFRNGSHQNYEVSAQGGSEKTRFYTSFAYTKQEGITNVSGYERFTGRANVTHQANRLTLEANTMFTNSTQNVNNEGTSFASPIMCYAMTASPSTYPYNEDGSFSTNFPALNGANPVQTEAYNYNRSTINRFLGSLSATWNIWDNLNLKEVISYDFNQNNERVWWDPRSNDGRSSNGVYQRVMGNRAKLNTQTQLTYNKVIAEKHTLDALIGFETEDYKYDYVYANGNTYPSYLPEIENAGNTRASSSVQRYRMTSFLGRLNYDYENKYYFSASFRRDGSSRLSRESRWGDFWSVSGSWRITSESFMENIKEVITDAKLRASYGVNGTQPSDYYGYLGVFGFGYNYNKGAGSAENRIENPNMKWEKNYATNIGLDLTLWNRLALTFEWYNRETKDLLMDRAISAVPGIIDGSGIANTLMNVGSMRNRGFEFEIKSTNIQNNNLTWTTTFNISHNKNKLTKLDGEQNEMISGVSIHRIGEPYYSIYAYEYAGVDPATGKELYYINGEDGSRETTTNSAQANKTIIGSVEPTVQGGLTNFVSWKFIDFNMTLTYSLGGHAYDYATWLQSNGGTYNYLGNVPAYYKIEDTWKKPGDHAKLPQFAYGNTNIASSRWLMSTDHLRIKNITLGFTMPSKVSQKWGINKLRAFVSANNLLTWKSDGLYVDPETPVDGLCTFETPALRTITFGLEVGF
;
A
#
# COMPACT_ATOMS: atom_id res chain seq x y z
N THR A 1 -9.23 -32.50 41.48
CA THR A 1 -8.16 -31.64 40.95
C THR A 1 -7.79 -32.13 39.60
N LEU A 2 -8.53 -31.69 38.56
CA LEU A 2 -8.10 -31.80 37.16
C LEU A 2 -6.94 -30.80 36.99
N LYS A 3 -5.72 -31.32 36.80
CA LYS A 3 -4.65 -30.55 36.17
C LYS A 3 -5.13 -30.23 34.77
N SER A 4 -5.30 -28.96 34.45
CA SER A 4 -5.40 -28.53 33.06
C SER A 4 -4.01 -28.75 32.44
N ASP A 5 -3.84 -29.81 31.68
CA ASP A 5 -2.82 -29.86 30.66
C ASP A 5 -3.23 -28.77 29.66
N ALA A 6 -2.63 -27.60 29.81
CA ALA A 6 -2.61 -26.61 28.74
C ALA A 6 -1.70 -27.20 27.65
N GLU A 7 -2.28 -28.02 26.78
CA GLU A 7 -1.69 -28.23 25.46
C GLU A 7 -1.53 -26.84 24.86
N VAL A 8 -0.31 -26.38 24.78
CA VAL A 8 0.04 -25.23 23.93
C VAL A 8 -0.33 -25.67 22.52
N LEU A 9 -1.45 -25.18 22.00
CA LEU A 9 -1.88 -25.44 20.61
C LEU A 9 -0.70 -25.04 19.74
N GLU A 10 -0.08 -26.04 19.10
CA GLU A 10 1.07 -25.83 18.24
C GLU A 10 0.67 -24.93 17.08
N GLU A 11 1.38 -23.81 16.89
CA GLU A 11 1.09 -22.83 15.83
C GLU A 11 1.14 -23.51 14.45
N VAL A 12 0.08 -23.37 13.66
CA VAL A 12 -0.02 -23.97 12.31
C VAL A 12 0.33 -22.94 11.25
N VAL A 13 1.27 -23.27 10.40
CA VAL A 13 1.60 -22.49 9.19
C VAL A 13 0.72 -23.00 8.06
N VAL A 14 -0.20 -22.15 7.61
CA VAL A 14 -1.10 -22.44 6.48
C VAL A 14 -0.43 -21.99 5.19
N THR A 15 -0.27 -22.90 4.23
CA THR A 15 0.12 -22.59 2.86
C THR A 15 -1.00 -23.02 1.91
N GLY A 16 -1.06 -22.49 0.69
CA GLY A 16 -2.09 -22.90 -0.28
C GLY A 16 -2.01 -24.37 -0.72
N TYR A 17 -0.87 -25.03 -0.43
CA TYR A 17 -0.59 -26.40 -0.82
C TYR A 17 -0.45 -27.37 0.38
N GLY A 18 -0.82 -26.94 1.59
CA GLY A 18 -0.81 -27.77 2.79
C GLY A 18 -0.70 -26.96 4.07
N ASN A 19 -0.99 -27.61 5.20
CA ASN A 19 -0.89 -27.06 6.54
C ASN A 19 0.24 -27.80 7.27
N PHE A 20 1.11 -27.03 7.94
CA PHE A 20 2.29 -27.55 8.62
C PHE A 20 2.29 -27.08 10.07
N LYS A 21 2.76 -27.91 10.96
CA LYS A 21 3.12 -27.48 12.29
C LYS A 21 4.34 -26.56 12.19
N LYS A 22 4.37 -25.48 12.97
CA LYS A 22 5.51 -24.54 12.99
C LYS A 22 6.82 -25.25 13.36
N SER A 23 6.74 -26.26 14.22
CA SER A 23 7.89 -27.08 14.62
C SER A 23 8.53 -27.83 13.45
N SER A 24 7.71 -28.34 12.49
CA SER A 24 8.19 -29.08 11.31
C SER A 24 8.44 -28.21 10.09
N PHE A 25 8.02 -26.95 10.11
CA PHE A 25 8.18 -26.06 8.98
C PHE A 25 9.63 -25.55 8.85
N THR A 26 10.24 -25.74 7.70
CA THR A 26 11.64 -25.40 7.42
C THR A 26 11.88 -24.01 6.83
N GLY A 27 10.79 -23.36 6.37
CA GLY A 27 10.84 -22.04 5.78
C GLY A 27 10.60 -20.89 6.77
N SER A 28 10.51 -19.65 6.25
CA SER A 28 10.18 -18.44 6.99
C SER A 28 8.71 -18.07 6.76
N ALA A 29 7.89 -18.14 7.81
CA ALA A 29 6.51 -17.70 7.79
C ALA A 29 6.09 -17.13 9.14
N SER A 30 5.24 -16.11 9.11
CA SER A 30 4.61 -15.53 10.30
C SER A 30 3.10 -15.67 10.19
N ASN A 31 2.45 -16.19 11.24
CA ASN A 31 1.00 -16.31 11.30
C ASN A 31 0.40 -15.23 12.22
N VAL A 32 -0.65 -14.58 11.76
CA VAL A 32 -1.40 -13.55 12.50
C VAL A 32 -2.83 -14.03 12.64
N SER A 33 -3.26 -14.31 13.88
CA SER A 33 -4.65 -14.60 14.20
C SER A 33 -5.46 -13.31 14.15
N THR A 34 -6.60 -13.36 13.49
CA THR A 34 -7.47 -12.18 13.34
C THR A 34 -8.29 -11.88 14.57
N GLU A 35 -8.42 -12.78 15.55
CA GLU A 35 -9.11 -12.49 16.82
C GLU A 35 -8.59 -11.22 17.51
N LYS A 36 -7.28 -10.96 17.38
CA LYS A 36 -6.62 -9.76 17.92
C LYS A 36 -6.74 -8.53 17.02
N LEU A 37 -7.16 -8.72 15.75
CA LEU A 37 -7.19 -7.67 14.72
C LEU A 37 -8.59 -7.30 14.26
N GLN A 38 -9.63 -8.05 14.64
CA GLN A 38 -10.99 -7.90 14.08
C GLN A 38 -11.67 -6.58 14.50
N ASP A 39 -11.24 -5.94 15.60
CA ASP A 39 -11.82 -4.70 16.10
C ASP A 39 -11.15 -3.44 15.53
N ILE A 40 -10.21 -3.58 14.61
CA ILE A 40 -9.56 -2.44 13.94
C ILE A 40 -10.51 -1.87 12.88
N PRO A 41 -10.94 -0.60 12.99
CA PRO A 41 -11.92 0.01 12.10
C PRO A 41 -11.27 0.48 10.79
N THR A 42 -10.84 -0.46 9.96
CA THR A 42 -10.27 -0.17 8.65
C THR A 42 -10.98 -0.96 7.55
N VAL A 43 -11.17 -0.33 6.40
CA VAL A 43 -11.74 -0.97 5.20
C VAL A 43 -10.74 -1.96 4.61
N SER A 44 -9.45 -1.61 4.60
CA SER A 44 -8.39 -2.45 4.03
C SER A 44 -7.97 -3.58 4.98
N VAL A 45 -7.94 -4.80 4.47
CA VAL A 45 -7.40 -5.98 5.19
C VAL A 45 -5.89 -5.84 5.42
N GLN A 46 -5.18 -5.17 4.53
CA GLN A 46 -3.73 -4.96 4.59
C GLN A 46 -3.33 -4.14 5.81
N ASP A 47 -4.08 -3.06 6.13
CA ASP A 47 -3.79 -2.17 7.26
C ASP A 47 -3.79 -2.90 8.61
N ARG A 48 -4.55 -3.99 8.72
CA ARG A 48 -4.60 -4.81 9.95
C ARG A 48 -3.29 -5.55 10.22
N LEU A 49 -2.44 -5.76 9.20
CA LEU A 49 -1.13 -6.40 9.36
C LEU A 49 -0.03 -5.42 9.79
N ALA A 50 -0.27 -4.11 9.72
CA ALA A 50 0.74 -3.09 10.02
C ALA A 50 1.33 -3.27 11.44
N GLY A 51 2.66 -3.38 11.55
CA GLY A 51 3.38 -3.58 12.80
C GLY A 51 3.26 -4.97 13.43
N SER A 52 2.44 -5.89 12.85
CA SER A 52 2.20 -7.21 13.42
C SER A 52 3.20 -8.28 12.96
N VAL A 53 3.91 -8.05 11.85
CA VAL A 53 4.83 -9.01 11.23
C VAL A 53 6.16 -8.35 10.91
N SER A 54 7.27 -8.97 11.34
CA SER A 54 8.62 -8.50 11.02
C SER A 54 8.90 -8.59 9.50
N GLY A 55 9.64 -7.61 8.96
CA GLY A 55 10.01 -7.57 7.54
C GLY A 55 8.86 -7.23 6.57
N VAL A 56 7.68 -6.85 7.09
CA VAL A 56 6.54 -6.39 6.30
C VAL A 56 6.35 -4.90 6.53
N GLN A 57 6.45 -4.14 5.46
CA GLN A 57 6.13 -2.71 5.42
C GLN A 57 4.77 -2.53 4.75
N ILE A 58 3.89 -1.79 5.40
CA ILE A 58 2.58 -1.43 4.85
C ILE A 58 2.48 0.08 4.89
N THR A 59 2.25 0.68 3.74
CA THR A 59 2.17 2.12 3.57
C THR A 59 0.85 2.48 2.92
N SER A 60 0.00 3.18 3.67
CA SER A 60 -1.27 3.74 3.18
C SER A 60 -1.05 5.22 2.90
N THR A 61 -0.61 5.54 1.67
CA THR A 61 -0.23 6.89 1.26
C THR A 61 -1.42 7.85 1.18
N SER A 62 -2.62 7.33 0.90
CA SER A 62 -3.86 8.12 0.90
C SER A 62 -4.78 7.71 2.05
N GLY A 63 -5.29 8.72 2.77
CA GLY A 63 -6.34 8.56 3.79
C GLY A 63 -7.76 8.44 3.21
N GLN A 64 -7.94 8.42 1.89
CA GLN A 64 -9.26 8.25 1.29
C GLN A 64 -9.81 6.84 1.56
N PRO A 65 -11.09 6.71 1.94
CA PRO A 65 -11.70 5.41 2.18
C PRO A 65 -11.65 4.51 0.93
N GLY A 66 -11.14 3.29 1.06
CA GLY A 66 -11.02 2.33 -0.05
C GLY A 66 -9.76 2.49 -0.89
N ALA A 67 -8.86 3.44 -0.58
CA ALA A 67 -7.59 3.64 -1.26
C ALA A 67 -6.67 2.41 -1.20
N VAL A 68 -5.71 2.37 -2.11
CA VAL A 68 -4.73 1.28 -2.20
C VAL A 68 -3.67 1.44 -1.12
N ALA A 69 -3.40 0.37 -0.37
CA ALA A 69 -2.22 0.28 0.48
C ALA A 69 -1.12 -0.50 -0.23
N SER A 70 0.11 -0.01 -0.17
CA SER A 70 1.29 -0.70 -0.70
C SER A 70 1.87 -1.64 0.36
N VAL A 71 2.14 -2.88 -0.02
CA VAL A 71 2.74 -3.89 0.85
C VAL A 71 4.09 -4.34 0.29
N ARG A 72 5.12 -4.27 1.11
CA ARG A 72 6.47 -4.72 0.76
C ARG A 72 6.95 -5.76 1.77
N ILE A 73 7.45 -6.88 1.28
CA ILE A 73 8.06 -7.93 2.10
C ILE A 73 9.55 -7.98 1.79
N ARG A 74 10.40 -7.63 2.78
CA ARG A 74 11.87 -7.61 2.65
C ARG A 74 12.35 -6.68 1.52
N GLY A 75 11.75 -5.51 1.42
CA GLY A 75 12.12 -4.47 0.47
C GLY A 75 11.60 -4.69 -0.95
N MET A 76 12.15 -3.94 -1.89
CA MET A 76 11.75 -3.91 -3.29
C MET A 76 12.37 -5.06 -4.08
N GLY A 77 11.60 -5.69 -4.98
CA GLY A 77 12.01 -6.86 -5.75
C GLY A 77 12.21 -6.62 -7.25
N SER A 78 11.53 -5.63 -7.82
CA SER A 78 11.56 -5.33 -9.25
C SER A 78 11.49 -3.83 -9.52
N ILE A 79 11.88 -3.41 -10.72
CA ILE A 79 11.79 -2.02 -11.20
C ILE A 79 10.48 -1.80 -11.95
N ASN A 80 10.22 -2.53 -13.03
CA ASN A 80 9.03 -2.36 -13.88
C ASN A 80 7.99 -3.50 -13.75
N ALA A 81 8.29 -4.57 -12.98
CA ALA A 81 7.29 -5.56 -12.61
C ALA A 81 6.66 -5.22 -11.25
N SER A 82 5.63 -5.96 -10.84
CA SER A 82 4.97 -5.74 -9.55
C SER A 82 5.92 -5.99 -8.37
N ASN A 83 5.82 -5.15 -7.35
CA ASN A 83 6.48 -5.33 -6.05
C ASN A 83 5.51 -5.80 -4.95
N GLU A 84 4.22 -5.93 -5.27
CA GLU A 84 3.20 -6.43 -4.34
C GLU A 84 3.33 -7.94 -4.11
N PRO A 85 3.06 -8.43 -2.89
CA PRO A 85 3.01 -9.86 -2.62
C PRO A 85 1.84 -10.53 -3.34
N LEU A 86 1.94 -11.85 -3.55
CA LEU A 86 0.81 -12.64 -4.01
C LEU A 86 -0.19 -12.84 -2.86
N TYR A 87 -1.47 -12.61 -3.11
CA TYR A 87 -2.55 -12.95 -2.17
C TYR A 87 -3.21 -14.26 -2.57
N VAL A 88 -3.38 -15.14 -1.58
CA VAL A 88 -4.00 -16.46 -1.75
C VAL A 88 -5.13 -16.60 -0.73
N ILE A 89 -6.38 -16.77 -1.18
CA ILE A 89 -7.53 -16.98 -0.30
C ILE A 89 -7.97 -18.44 -0.38
N ASP A 90 -7.99 -19.13 0.76
CA ASP A 90 -8.38 -20.55 0.88
C ASP A 90 -7.69 -21.47 -0.16
N GLY A 91 -6.41 -21.18 -0.45
CA GLY A 91 -5.59 -21.93 -1.41
C GLY A 91 -5.66 -21.44 -2.86
N VAL A 92 -6.44 -20.41 -3.16
CA VAL A 92 -6.62 -19.87 -4.51
C VAL A 92 -5.91 -18.54 -4.67
N PRO A 93 -4.99 -18.38 -5.66
CA PRO A 93 -4.40 -17.11 -6.02
C PRO A 93 -5.45 -16.14 -6.57
N MET A 94 -5.62 -14.97 -5.93
CA MET A 94 -6.62 -13.97 -6.30
C MET A 94 -6.04 -12.81 -7.12
N LEU A 95 -6.93 -12.02 -7.72
CA LEU A 95 -6.61 -10.71 -8.26
C LEU A 95 -6.41 -9.71 -7.13
N ASN A 96 -5.40 -8.86 -7.24
CA ASN A 96 -5.06 -7.82 -6.26
C ASN A 96 -4.62 -6.53 -6.96
N GLY A 97 -4.32 -5.50 -6.16
CA GLY A 97 -3.80 -4.22 -6.60
C GLY A 97 -4.87 -3.19 -6.91
N ASN A 98 -4.43 -2.12 -7.57
CA ASN A 98 -5.28 -1.04 -8.04
C ASN A 98 -5.99 -1.45 -9.33
N VAL A 99 -7.30 -1.23 -9.39
CA VAL A 99 -8.12 -1.49 -10.59
C VAL A 99 -8.73 -0.22 -11.19
N SER A 100 -8.37 0.96 -10.68
CA SER A 100 -8.72 2.23 -11.29
C SER A 100 -8.12 2.35 -12.68
N GLU A 101 -8.94 2.81 -13.62
CA GLU A 101 -8.54 3.08 -15.00
C GLU A 101 -8.19 4.55 -15.22
N PHE A 102 -8.71 5.44 -14.35
CA PHE A 102 -8.29 6.83 -14.29
C PHE A 102 -7.15 6.98 -13.30
N SER A 103 -6.20 7.87 -13.61
CA SER A 103 -5.08 8.16 -12.72
C SER A 103 -5.51 9.11 -11.62
N TYR A 104 -5.60 8.62 -10.39
CA TYR A 104 -5.96 9.40 -9.20
C TYR A 104 -4.84 9.40 -8.16
N ALA A 105 -3.60 9.26 -8.59
CA ALA A 105 -2.46 9.03 -7.72
C ALA A 105 -2.72 7.78 -6.83
N ASP A 106 -2.44 7.86 -5.53
CA ASP A 106 -2.58 6.73 -4.60
C ASP A 106 -4.02 6.47 -4.13
N SER A 107 -4.98 7.33 -4.51
CA SER A 107 -6.39 7.21 -4.13
C SER A 107 -7.21 6.21 -4.96
N GLY A 108 -6.57 5.42 -5.82
CA GLY A 108 -7.22 4.44 -6.67
C GLY A 108 -7.94 3.31 -5.92
N ASN A 109 -8.72 2.50 -6.65
CA ASN A 109 -9.56 1.44 -6.09
C ASN A 109 -8.78 0.16 -5.74
N SER A 110 -8.77 -0.21 -4.48
CA SER A 110 -8.14 -1.45 -4.00
C SER A 110 -9.06 -2.67 -4.11
N LEU A 111 -8.62 -3.72 -4.82
CA LEU A 111 -9.31 -5.02 -4.77
C LEU A 111 -9.25 -5.66 -3.37
N MET A 112 -8.29 -5.31 -2.54
CA MET A 112 -8.22 -5.79 -1.15
C MET A 112 -9.28 -5.16 -0.26
N ALA A 113 -9.74 -3.93 -0.58
CA ALA A 113 -10.86 -3.29 0.10
C ALA A 113 -12.22 -3.98 -0.16
N THR A 114 -12.31 -4.85 -1.18
CA THR A 114 -13.53 -5.64 -1.44
C THR A 114 -13.73 -6.82 -0.47
N LEU A 115 -12.70 -7.18 0.32
CA LEU A 115 -12.77 -8.27 1.29
C LEU A 115 -13.38 -7.78 2.61
N ASN A 116 -14.32 -8.56 3.18
CA ASN A 116 -14.75 -8.36 4.56
C ASN A 116 -13.71 -8.97 5.50
N SER A 117 -13.01 -8.13 6.23
CA SER A 117 -11.96 -8.57 7.15
C SER A 117 -12.47 -9.38 8.35
N ASN A 118 -13.76 -9.30 8.67
CA ASN A 118 -14.36 -10.10 9.74
C ASN A 118 -14.62 -11.56 9.31
N ASP A 119 -14.61 -11.86 8.01
CA ASP A 119 -14.68 -13.23 7.49
C ASP A 119 -13.33 -13.97 7.55
N ILE A 120 -12.26 -13.29 7.89
CA ILE A 120 -10.91 -13.86 7.93
C ILE A 120 -10.69 -14.54 9.28
N GLU A 121 -10.15 -15.76 9.26
CA GLU A 121 -9.74 -16.52 10.44
C GLU A 121 -8.27 -16.30 10.78
N SER A 122 -7.40 -16.32 9.76
CA SER A 122 -5.96 -16.09 9.93
C SER A 122 -5.32 -15.57 8.65
N MET A 123 -4.16 -14.91 8.82
CA MET A 123 -3.29 -14.51 7.72
C MET A 123 -1.88 -15.05 7.98
N THR A 124 -1.33 -15.76 6.99
CA THR A 124 0.05 -16.26 7.04
C THR A 124 0.88 -15.52 6.00
N VAL A 125 1.95 -14.86 6.45
CA VAL A 125 2.90 -14.17 5.58
C VAL A 125 4.10 -15.08 5.34
N ILE A 126 4.32 -15.49 4.10
CA ILE A 126 5.43 -16.30 3.63
C ILE A 126 6.49 -15.39 3.04
N LYS A 127 7.71 -15.44 3.59
CA LYS A 127 8.76 -14.44 3.33
C LYS A 127 9.98 -14.99 2.57
N ASP A 128 10.14 -16.31 2.48
CA ASP A 128 11.31 -16.93 1.86
C ASP A 128 10.97 -17.83 0.66
N ALA A 129 12.02 -18.19 -0.10
CA ALA A 129 11.86 -19.00 -1.30
C ALA A 129 11.46 -20.45 -0.99
N ALA A 130 11.81 -21.01 0.18
CA ALA A 130 11.49 -22.39 0.50
C ALA A 130 9.99 -22.63 0.59
N ALA A 131 9.27 -21.70 1.22
CA ALA A 131 7.83 -21.77 1.33
C ALA A 131 7.10 -21.19 0.10
N ALA A 132 7.70 -20.21 -0.57
CA ALA A 132 7.09 -19.49 -1.68
C ALA A 132 7.30 -20.15 -3.05
N SER A 133 8.28 -21.06 -3.22
CA SER A 133 8.63 -21.66 -4.52
C SER A 133 7.50 -22.47 -5.17
N LEU A 134 6.59 -23.04 -4.37
CA LEU A 134 5.39 -23.71 -4.90
C LEU A 134 4.43 -22.75 -5.62
N TYR A 135 4.50 -21.47 -5.37
CA TYR A 135 3.76 -20.44 -6.10
C TYR A 135 4.54 -19.90 -7.31
N GLY A 136 5.81 -20.31 -7.45
CA GLY A 136 6.68 -20.10 -8.62
C GLY A 136 6.89 -18.65 -8.98
N SER A 137 6.53 -18.32 -10.21
CA SER A 137 6.73 -17.01 -10.82
C SER A 137 5.86 -15.88 -10.26
N ARG A 138 4.99 -16.14 -9.30
CA ARG A 138 4.11 -15.14 -8.68
C ARG A 138 4.55 -14.76 -7.26
N ALA A 139 5.57 -15.43 -6.73
CA ALA A 139 5.93 -15.39 -5.31
C ALA A 139 7.27 -14.69 -5.01
N ALA A 140 7.87 -14.03 -6.00
CA ALA A 140 9.15 -13.34 -5.81
C ALA A 140 9.12 -12.27 -4.70
N ASN A 141 7.96 -11.63 -4.49
CA ASN A 141 7.77 -10.59 -3.47
C ASN A 141 7.09 -11.12 -2.18
N GLY A 142 7.10 -12.46 -1.99
CA GLY A 142 6.41 -13.11 -0.87
C GLY A 142 4.95 -13.42 -1.15
N VAL A 143 4.31 -14.11 -0.20
CA VAL A 143 2.91 -14.54 -0.32
C VAL A 143 2.16 -14.25 0.97
N ILE A 144 0.96 -13.70 0.87
CA ILE A 144 0.03 -13.54 1.98
C ILE A 144 -1.12 -14.53 1.78
N VAL A 145 -1.15 -15.57 2.61
CA VAL A 145 -2.20 -16.59 2.61
C VAL A 145 -3.27 -16.20 3.60
N ILE A 146 -4.48 -16.00 3.11
CA ILE A 146 -5.67 -15.63 3.88
C ILE A 146 -6.55 -16.87 4.02
N THR A 147 -6.79 -17.29 5.26
CA THR A 147 -7.73 -18.35 5.58
C THR A 147 -9.02 -17.73 6.06
N THR A 148 -10.15 -18.13 5.48
CA THR A 148 -11.45 -17.60 5.87
C THR A 148 -12.15 -18.51 6.85
N LYS A 149 -13.10 -17.96 7.62
CA LYS A 149 -13.91 -18.70 8.59
C LYS A 149 -14.66 -19.83 7.92
N LYS A 150 -14.61 -21.02 8.51
CA LYS A 150 -15.30 -22.24 8.05
C LYS A 150 -16.42 -22.64 9.01
N GLY A 151 -17.32 -23.47 8.54
CA GLY A 151 -18.36 -24.05 9.37
C GLY A 151 -17.81 -25.00 10.45
N ALA A 152 -18.48 -25.05 11.58
CA ALA A 152 -18.19 -25.97 12.68
C ALA A 152 -19.37 -26.95 12.87
N SER A 153 -19.08 -28.16 13.35
CA SER A 153 -20.14 -29.10 13.74
C SER A 153 -20.84 -28.63 15.00
N GLY A 154 -22.16 -28.85 15.07
CA GLY A 154 -22.99 -28.48 16.22
C GLY A 154 -24.18 -27.60 15.85
N LYS A 155 -24.86 -27.09 16.88
CA LYS A 155 -25.98 -26.15 16.70
C LYS A 155 -25.50 -24.91 15.95
N THR A 156 -26.41 -24.40 15.12
CA THR A 156 -26.17 -23.12 14.41
C THR A 156 -26.00 -21.99 15.41
N LYS A 157 -24.88 -21.27 15.28
CA LYS A 157 -24.58 -20.05 16.03
C LYS A 157 -24.75 -18.87 15.08
N ILE A 158 -25.51 -17.87 15.52
CA ILE A 158 -25.71 -16.62 14.80
C ILE A 158 -24.95 -15.52 15.54
N ASN A 159 -24.20 -14.72 14.84
CA ASN A 159 -23.47 -13.60 15.39
C ASN A 159 -23.87 -12.31 14.65
N LEU A 160 -24.22 -11.28 15.43
CA LEU A 160 -24.53 -9.93 14.94
C LEU A 160 -23.45 -8.99 15.44
N ARG A 161 -22.96 -8.14 14.55
CA ARG A 161 -21.97 -7.12 14.89
C ARG A 161 -22.36 -5.78 14.28
N ALA A 162 -22.19 -4.72 15.04
CA ALA A 162 -22.36 -3.35 14.58
C ALA A 162 -21.28 -2.46 15.17
N ASP A 163 -20.66 -1.63 14.36
CA ASP A 163 -19.66 -0.63 14.79
C ASP A 163 -19.98 0.74 14.17
N TRP A 164 -19.79 1.79 14.98
CA TRP A 164 -19.97 3.18 14.57
C TRP A 164 -18.77 4.00 15.01
N GLY A 165 -18.33 4.94 14.18
CA GLY A 165 -17.18 5.74 14.53
C GLY A 165 -17.16 7.08 13.83
N LEU A 166 -16.24 7.94 14.31
CA LEU A 166 -15.91 9.23 13.72
C LEU A 166 -14.44 9.25 13.31
N SER A 167 -14.17 9.91 12.21
CA SER A 167 -12.82 10.04 11.65
C SER A 167 -12.43 11.50 11.48
N ASN A 168 -11.16 11.82 11.78
CA ASN A 168 -10.55 13.11 11.45
C ASN A 168 -9.09 12.91 11.02
N MET A 169 -8.37 13.97 10.72
CA MET A 169 -6.94 13.89 10.38
C MET A 169 -6.13 13.33 11.56
N ALA A 170 -5.25 12.37 11.29
CA ALA A 170 -4.37 11.79 12.32
C ALA A 170 -3.25 12.73 12.76
N ILE A 171 -2.89 13.71 11.92
CA ILE A 171 -1.84 14.69 12.14
C ILE A 171 -2.34 16.08 11.77
N ASP A 172 -1.63 17.12 12.22
CA ASP A 172 -1.79 18.47 11.69
C ASP A 172 -1.06 18.55 10.34
N TYR A 173 -1.83 18.48 9.26
CA TYR A 173 -1.34 18.31 7.89
C TYR A 173 -1.12 19.68 7.24
N ARG A 174 0.11 19.96 6.78
CA ARG A 174 0.51 21.13 5.99
C ARG A 174 -0.13 22.45 6.51
N PRO A 175 0.10 22.85 7.76
CA PRO A 175 -0.48 24.07 8.31
C PRO A 175 -0.06 25.27 7.48
N ILE A 176 -1.00 26.20 7.27
CA ILE A 176 -0.81 27.45 6.53
C ILE A 176 -0.93 28.65 7.48
N LEU A 177 -0.36 29.80 7.09
CA LEU A 177 -0.55 31.05 7.82
C LEU A 177 -2.02 31.48 7.76
N ASN A 178 -2.51 32.03 8.84
CA ASN A 178 -3.80 32.73 8.84
C ASN A 178 -3.74 33.99 7.93
N GLY A 179 -4.87 34.63 7.70
CA GLY A 179 -4.95 35.71 6.76
C GLY A 179 -4.08 36.92 7.15
N GLU A 180 -4.01 37.29 8.45
CA GLU A 180 -3.22 38.41 8.93
C GLU A 180 -1.72 38.14 8.81
N ASP A 181 -1.22 37.03 9.33
CA ASP A 181 0.20 36.68 9.26
C ASP A 181 0.65 36.50 7.80
N ARG A 182 -0.25 35.95 6.95
CA ARG A 182 0.01 35.84 5.51
C ARG A 182 0.16 37.23 4.87
N ARG A 183 -0.73 38.15 5.17
CA ARG A 183 -0.69 39.51 4.65
C ARG A 183 0.61 40.23 5.06
N GLU A 184 1.05 40.05 6.29
CA GLU A 184 2.30 40.63 6.81
C GLU A 184 3.53 40.14 6.05
N ILE A 185 3.67 38.85 5.85
CA ILE A 185 4.84 38.27 5.12
C ILE A 185 4.79 38.62 3.62
N LEU A 186 3.59 38.71 3.01
CA LEU A 186 3.48 39.15 1.62
C LEU A 186 3.84 40.62 1.47
N HIS A 187 3.49 41.50 2.42
CA HIS A 187 3.91 42.88 2.46
C HIS A 187 5.46 42.99 2.51
N LEU A 188 6.09 42.22 3.40
CA LEU A 188 7.55 42.11 3.46
C LEU A 188 8.16 41.66 2.10
N GLY A 189 7.52 40.71 1.47
CA GLY A 189 7.99 40.17 0.18
C GLY A 189 7.85 41.17 -0.98
N LEU A 190 6.79 42.00 -0.99
CA LEU A 190 6.62 43.10 -1.95
C LEU A 190 7.69 44.17 -1.72
N ALA A 191 7.97 44.55 -0.46
CA ALA A 191 9.02 45.47 -0.11
C ALA A 191 10.41 44.94 -0.56
N ASN A 192 10.72 43.69 -0.27
CA ASN A 192 11.96 43.05 -0.69
C ASN A 192 12.12 43.01 -2.22
N TYR A 193 11.03 42.74 -2.97
CA TYR A 193 11.05 42.78 -4.41
C TYR A 193 11.41 44.20 -4.93
N ALA A 194 10.81 45.22 -4.36
CA ALA A 194 11.11 46.60 -4.75
C ALA A 194 12.56 46.99 -4.41
N LEU A 195 13.06 46.62 -3.24
CA LEU A 195 14.50 46.78 -2.88
C LEU A 195 15.43 46.07 -3.89
N ASN A 196 15.13 44.84 -4.24
CA ASN A 196 15.92 44.02 -5.19
C ASN A 196 15.90 44.59 -6.61
N THR A 197 14.90 45.43 -6.94
CA THR A 197 14.79 46.15 -8.23
C THR A 197 15.40 47.55 -8.20
N GLY A 198 16.08 47.93 -7.08
CA GLY A 198 16.86 49.16 -6.98
C GLY A 198 16.13 50.34 -6.35
N ASN A 199 14.98 50.14 -5.72
CA ASN A 199 14.29 51.19 -4.94
C ASN A 199 14.99 51.39 -3.59
N ASP A 200 14.86 52.57 -3.01
CA ASP A 200 15.23 52.82 -1.61
C ASP A 200 14.16 52.27 -0.65
N GLU A 201 14.44 52.26 0.66
CA GLU A 201 13.54 51.72 1.68
C GLU A 201 12.17 52.41 1.71
N ALA A 202 12.14 53.74 1.51
CA ALA A 202 10.88 54.51 1.53
C ALA A 202 10.01 54.18 0.30
N ALA A 203 10.61 54.10 -0.88
CA ALA A 203 9.94 53.70 -2.11
C ALA A 203 9.49 52.24 -2.08
N ALA A 204 10.30 51.35 -1.51
CA ALA A 204 9.98 49.96 -1.35
C ALA A 204 8.78 49.72 -0.40
N LYS A 205 8.78 50.43 0.72
CA LYS A 205 7.61 50.44 1.63
C LYS A 205 6.35 50.99 0.95
N ALA A 206 6.44 52.12 0.25
CA ALA A 206 5.33 52.69 -0.49
C ALA A 206 4.81 51.75 -1.59
N PHE A 207 5.70 51.03 -2.26
CA PHE A 207 5.33 49.97 -3.22
C PHE A 207 4.55 48.84 -2.54
N ALA A 208 5.03 48.35 -1.40
CA ALA A 208 4.35 47.30 -0.64
C ALA A 208 2.98 47.77 -0.12
N ASP A 209 2.93 48.95 0.49
CA ASP A 209 1.67 49.54 1.00
C ASP A 209 0.63 49.70 -0.10
N LYS A 210 1.03 50.05 -1.31
CA LYS A 210 0.13 50.22 -2.47
C LYS A 210 -0.40 48.87 -3.01
N ASN A 211 0.45 47.82 -3.06
CA ASN A 211 0.09 46.59 -3.73
C ASN A 211 -0.49 45.50 -2.80
N ILE A 212 -0.38 45.67 -1.47
CA ILE A 212 -0.84 44.67 -0.51
C ILE A 212 -2.37 44.54 -0.46
N GLU A 213 -3.11 45.56 -0.88
CA GLU A 213 -4.59 45.54 -0.87
C GLU A 213 -5.18 44.46 -1.75
N ASP A 214 -4.44 44.01 -2.80
CA ASP A 214 -4.86 42.90 -3.66
C ASP A 214 -4.95 41.58 -2.90
N PHE A 215 -4.30 41.49 -1.73
CA PHE A 215 -4.23 40.34 -0.88
C PHE A 215 -5.02 40.48 0.42
N ALA A 216 -5.84 41.52 0.55
CA ALA A 216 -6.66 41.78 1.74
C ALA A 216 -7.94 40.94 1.75
N ALA A 217 -8.49 40.74 2.97
CA ALA A 217 -9.81 40.14 3.15
C ALA A 217 -10.94 40.98 2.52
N ARG A 218 -12.05 40.34 2.16
CA ARG A 218 -13.23 41.02 1.66
C ARG A 218 -14.05 41.58 2.82
N PRO A 219 -14.62 42.77 2.69
CA PRO A 219 -15.35 43.46 3.78
C PRO A 219 -16.51 42.65 4.38
N TRP A 220 -17.16 41.79 3.55
CA TRP A 220 -18.33 41.01 3.98
C TRP A 220 -18.02 39.59 4.45
N SER A 221 -16.81 39.07 4.18
CA SER A 221 -16.45 37.66 4.49
C SER A 221 -15.23 37.53 5.41
N GLY A 222 -14.43 38.58 5.57
CA GLY A 222 -13.16 38.50 6.29
C GLY A 222 -12.18 37.52 5.59
N TYR A 223 -11.28 36.92 6.36
CA TYR A 223 -10.41 35.84 5.87
C TYR A 223 -11.13 34.47 5.98
N THR A 224 -10.94 33.64 4.96
CA THR A 224 -11.53 32.29 4.90
C THR A 224 -10.59 31.28 5.55
N ASP A 225 -11.11 30.50 6.50
CA ASP A 225 -10.45 29.25 6.93
C ASP A 225 -10.84 28.11 5.96
N TRP A 226 -9.95 27.83 5.02
CA TRP A 226 -10.16 26.78 4.02
C TRP A 226 -10.13 25.38 4.60
N LYS A 227 -9.56 25.19 5.81
CA LYS A 227 -9.63 23.92 6.52
C LYS A 227 -11.06 23.57 6.90
N ASP A 228 -11.79 24.55 7.46
CA ASP A 228 -13.20 24.37 7.85
C ASP A 228 -14.14 24.24 6.65
N VAL A 229 -13.77 24.84 5.50
CA VAL A 229 -14.58 24.80 4.28
C VAL A 229 -14.45 23.46 3.54
N LEU A 230 -13.23 22.92 3.42
CA LEU A 230 -12.93 21.75 2.57
C LEU A 230 -12.89 20.43 3.31
N PHE A 231 -12.78 20.46 4.64
CA PHE A 231 -12.70 19.25 5.45
C PHE A 231 -13.86 19.15 6.44
N ARG A 232 -14.21 17.89 6.73
CA ARG A 232 -15.24 17.53 7.71
C ARG A 232 -14.77 16.39 8.61
N ASN A 233 -15.50 16.16 9.68
CA ASN A 233 -15.37 14.88 10.38
C ASN A 233 -16.04 13.80 9.53
N GLY A 234 -15.28 12.76 9.19
CA GLY A 234 -15.80 11.57 8.50
C GLY A 234 -16.55 10.65 9.46
N SER A 235 -17.30 9.71 8.90
CA SER A 235 -18.03 8.68 9.67
C SER A 235 -17.64 7.27 9.24
N HIS A 236 -17.76 6.32 10.17
CA HIS A 236 -17.60 4.89 9.91
C HIS A 236 -18.79 4.13 10.45
N GLN A 237 -19.35 3.22 9.66
CA GLN A 237 -20.45 2.33 10.02
C GLN A 237 -20.20 0.96 9.42
N ASN A 238 -20.40 -0.08 10.24
CA ASN A 238 -20.33 -1.46 9.78
C ASN A 238 -21.40 -2.30 10.47
N TYR A 239 -22.14 -3.09 9.71
CA TYR A 239 -23.16 -4.01 10.19
C TYR A 239 -22.94 -5.37 9.57
N GLU A 240 -22.93 -6.40 10.40
CA GLU A 240 -22.69 -7.77 9.95
C GLU A 240 -23.62 -8.75 10.65
N VAL A 241 -24.08 -9.72 9.89
CA VAL A 241 -24.71 -10.93 10.39
C VAL A 241 -23.96 -12.14 9.84
N SER A 242 -23.58 -13.07 10.73
CA SER A 242 -22.98 -14.33 10.33
C SER A 242 -23.62 -15.51 11.02
N ALA A 243 -23.61 -16.66 10.35
CA ALA A 243 -24.12 -17.92 10.88
C ALA A 243 -23.16 -19.05 10.56
N GLN A 244 -22.88 -19.91 11.55
CA GLN A 244 -22.07 -21.10 11.36
C GLN A 244 -22.69 -22.28 12.09
N GLY A 245 -22.58 -23.48 11.50
CA GLY A 245 -23.14 -24.69 12.12
C GLY A 245 -23.01 -25.87 11.21
N GLY A 246 -23.73 -26.95 11.58
CA GLY A 246 -23.84 -28.14 10.75
C GLY A 246 -23.67 -29.44 11.51
N SER A 247 -23.64 -30.53 10.78
CA SER A 247 -23.33 -31.88 11.28
C SER A 247 -21.86 -32.24 11.14
N GLU A 248 -21.46 -33.44 11.58
CA GLU A 248 -20.13 -33.97 11.32
C GLU A 248 -19.84 -34.08 9.80
N LYS A 249 -20.88 -34.38 8.99
CA LYS A 249 -20.75 -34.55 7.55
C LYS A 249 -20.85 -33.25 6.75
N THR A 250 -21.71 -32.32 7.17
CA THR A 250 -21.93 -31.07 6.43
C THR A 250 -21.81 -29.89 7.37
N ARG A 251 -20.91 -28.97 7.07
CA ARG A 251 -20.65 -27.77 7.85
C ARG A 251 -20.77 -26.56 6.93
N PHE A 252 -21.28 -25.46 7.49
CA PHE A 252 -21.43 -24.22 6.73
C PHE A 252 -21.05 -22.99 7.57
N TYR A 253 -20.57 -21.97 6.87
CA TYR A 253 -20.43 -20.60 7.36
C TYR A 253 -21.02 -19.66 6.30
N THR A 254 -21.80 -18.70 6.73
CA THR A 254 -22.32 -17.64 5.87
C THR A 254 -22.29 -16.31 6.60
N SER A 255 -22.02 -15.23 5.85
CA SER A 255 -22.04 -13.86 6.37
C SER A 255 -22.63 -12.89 5.35
N PHE A 256 -23.22 -11.81 5.85
CA PHE A 256 -23.60 -10.62 5.10
C PHE A 256 -23.14 -9.40 5.87
N ALA A 257 -22.48 -8.47 5.18
CA ALA A 257 -22.01 -7.27 5.82
C ALA A 257 -22.24 -6.04 4.92
N TYR A 258 -22.55 -4.92 5.58
CA TYR A 258 -22.60 -3.59 5.00
C TYR A 258 -21.61 -2.70 5.71
N THR A 259 -20.74 -2.01 4.95
CA THR A 259 -19.77 -1.05 5.48
C THR A 259 -19.94 0.27 4.74
N LYS A 260 -20.04 1.37 5.47
CA LYS A 260 -20.00 2.73 4.93
C LYS A 260 -18.95 3.54 5.66
N GLN A 261 -18.07 4.21 4.93
CA GLN A 261 -17.10 5.14 5.48
C GLN A 261 -17.11 6.42 4.68
N GLU A 262 -17.37 7.54 5.34
CA GLU A 262 -17.23 8.88 4.79
C GLU A 262 -15.83 9.40 5.11
N GLY A 263 -15.14 9.97 4.11
CA GLY A 263 -13.84 10.57 4.29
C GLY A 263 -13.89 11.95 4.91
N ILE A 264 -12.72 12.51 5.15
CA ILE A 264 -12.55 13.85 5.74
C ILE A 264 -12.75 14.98 4.73
N THR A 265 -12.69 14.73 3.44
CA THR A 265 -13.08 15.68 2.38
C THR A 265 -14.56 15.51 2.05
N ASN A 266 -15.23 16.58 1.62
CA ASN A 266 -16.71 16.60 1.54
C ASN A 266 -17.33 15.53 0.65
N VAL A 267 -16.67 15.12 -0.44
CA VAL A 267 -17.20 14.16 -1.40
C VAL A 267 -16.60 12.77 -1.30
N SER A 268 -15.46 12.60 -0.59
CA SER A 268 -14.82 11.28 -0.50
C SER A 268 -15.61 10.30 0.38
N GLY A 269 -15.71 9.06 -0.07
CA GLY A 269 -16.42 8.03 0.68
C GLY A 269 -16.36 6.65 0.02
N TYR A 270 -16.66 5.64 0.81
CA TYR A 270 -16.66 4.23 0.41
C TYR A 270 -17.86 3.51 1.01
N GLU A 271 -18.52 2.73 0.18
CA GLU A 271 -19.66 1.89 0.58
C GLU A 271 -19.47 0.49 0.02
N ARG A 272 -19.79 -0.53 0.83
CA ARG A 272 -19.58 -1.93 0.44
C ARG A 272 -20.66 -2.84 1.02
N PHE A 273 -21.21 -3.71 0.16
CA PHE A 273 -21.99 -4.88 0.52
C PHE A 273 -21.18 -6.14 0.23
N THR A 274 -21.10 -7.06 1.18
CA THR A 274 -20.45 -8.36 0.98
C THR A 274 -21.38 -9.49 1.42
N GLY A 275 -21.35 -10.58 0.67
CA GLY A 275 -21.98 -11.85 1.04
C GLY A 275 -20.96 -12.99 0.86
N ARG A 276 -20.89 -13.89 1.82
CA ARG A 276 -20.01 -15.07 1.78
C ARG A 276 -20.80 -16.33 2.14
N ALA A 277 -20.49 -17.44 1.47
CA ALA A 277 -20.96 -18.77 1.85
C ALA A 277 -19.85 -19.79 1.63
N ASN A 278 -19.49 -20.50 2.70
CA ASN A 278 -18.53 -21.59 2.72
C ASN A 278 -19.23 -22.87 3.19
N VAL A 279 -19.18 -23.92 2.40
CA VAL A 279 -19.79 -25.22 2.71
C VAL A 279 -18.78 -26.32 2.53
N THR A 280 -18.66 -27.20 3.52
CA THR A 280 -17.86 -28.41 3.46
C THR A 280 -18.78 -29.62 3.67
N HIS A 281 -18.72 -30.59 2.75
CA HIS A 281 -19.47 -31.84 2.84
C HIS A 281 -18.54 -33.03 2.72
N GLN A 282 -18.61 -33.94 3.69
CA GLN A 282 -17.82 -35.17 3.73
C GLN A 282 -18.70 -36.38 3.49
N ALA A 283 -18.46 -37.11 2.39
CA ALA A 283 -19.15 -38.33 2.01
C ALA A 283 -18.13 -39.47 1.89
N ASN A 284 -18.03 -40.31 2.90
CA ASN A 284 -17.04 -41.41 2.98
C ASN A 284 -15.60 -40.92 2.72
N ARG A 285 -15.03 -41.26 1.58
CA ARG A 285 -13.67 -40.89 1.15
C ARG A 285 -13.60 -39.60 0.32
N LEU A 286 -14.73 -38.97 0.07
CA LEU A 286 -14.81 -37.75 -0.73
C LEU A 286 -15.14 -36.55 0.19
N THR A 287 -14.35 -35.51 0.13
CA THR A 287 -14.62 -34.21 0.75
C THR A 287 -14.85 -33.18 -0.35
N LEU A 288 -16.00 -32.51 -0.31
CA LEU A 288 -16.36 -31.43 -1.21
C LEU A 288 -16.35 -30.11 -0.43
N GLU A 289 -15.70 -29.08 -0.97
CA GLU A 289 -15.72 -27.74 -0.40
C GLU A 289 -16.15 -26.73 -1.49
N ALA A 290 -17.09 -25.86 -1.13
CA ALA A 290 -17.51 -24.73 -1.95
C ALA A 290 -17.33 -23.45 -1.13
N ASN A 291 -16.53 -22.50 -1.64
CA ASN A 291 -16.32 -21.20 -1.04
C ASN A 291 -16.73 -20.14 -2.06
N THR A 292 -17.60 -19.23 -1.66
CA THR A 292 -18.08 -18.16 -2.52
C THR A 292 -18.12 -16.83 -1.79
N MET A 293 -17.77 -15.77 -2.50
CA MET A 293 -17.85 -14.38 -2.03
C MET A 293 -18.40 -13.52 -3.16
N PHE A 294 -19.36 -12.69 -2.83
CA PHE A 294 -19.85 -11.62 -3.68
C PHE A 294 -19.63 -10.27 -2.98
N THR A 295 -19.17 -9.28 -3.73
CA THR A 295 -19.00 -7.91 -3.23
C THR A 295 -19.49 -6.90 -4.26
N ASN A 296 -20.27 -5.92 -3.79
CA ASN A 296 -20.54 -4.69 -4.51
C ASN A 296 -19.98 -3.54 -3.67
N SER A 297 -19.09 -2.72 -4.24
CA SER A 297 -18.57 -1.55 -3.56
C SER A 297 -18.60 -0.31 -4.46
N THR A 298 -18.84 0.84 -3.86
CA THR A 298 -18.80 2.14 -4.53
C THR A 298 -17.86 3.06 -3.77
N GLN A 299 -16.94 3.69 -4.49
CA GLN A 299 -16.03 4.70 -3.98
C GLN A 299 -16.27 6.02 -4.70
N ASN A 300 -16.46 7.09 -3.93
CA ASN A 300 -16.35 8.45 -4.44
C ASN A 300 -14.94 8.94 -4.15
N VAL A 301 -14.23 9.39 -5.19
CA VAL A 301 -12.80 9.68 -5.15
C VAL A 301 -12.57 11.16 -5.37
N ASN A 302 -11.73 11.77 -4.53
CA ASN A 302 -11.12 13.08 -4.83
C ASN A 302 -9.77 12.85 -5.53
N ASN A 303 -9.48 13.70 -6.49
CA ASN A 303 -8.14 13.77 -7.06
C ASN A 303 -7.12 14.15 -5.98
N GLU A 304 -5.91 13.63 -6.10
CA GLU A 304 -4.79 13.84 -5.19
C GLU A 304 -3.51 14.19 -5.97
N GLY A 305 -2.42 14.27 -5.26
CA GLY A 305 -1.14 14.62 -5.84
C GLY A 305 -1.13 16.07 -6.31
N THR A 306 -0.55 16.32 -7.47
CA THR A 306 -0.53 17.65 -8.10
C THR A 306 -1.75 17.92 -8.98
N SER A 307 -2.84 17.17 -8.79
CA SER A 307 -4.09 17.35 -9.53
C SER A 307 -4.72 18.71 -9.19
N PHE A 308 -4.96 19.48 -10.22
CA PHE A 308 -5.49 20.84 -10.11
C PHE A 308 -6.88 20.83 -9.45
N ALA A 309 -7.12 21.78 -8.57
CA ALA A 309 -8.36 21.94 -7.81
C ALA A 309 -8.74 20.75 -6.89
N SER A 310 -7.81 19.84 -6.55
CA SER A 310 -8.06 18.86 -5.49
C SER A 310 -8.23 19.56 -4.13
N PRO A 311 -9.12 19.06 -3.23
CA PRO A 311 -9.34 19.72 -1.93
C PRO A 311 -8.06 19.89 -1.12
N ILE A 312 -7.17 18.91 -1.14
CA ILE A 312 -5.90 18.94 -0.40
C ILE A 312 -4.95 20.00 -0.97
N MET A 313 -4.79 20.06 -2.29
CA MET A 313 -3.97 21.08 -2.95
C MET A 313 -4.57 22.48 -2.77
N CYS A 314 -5.90 22.60 -2.84
CA CYS A 314 -6.58 23.87 -2.60
C CYS A 314 -6.32 24.39 -1.19
N TYR A 315 -6.51 23.56 -0.16
CA TYR A 315 -6.21 23.94 1.20
C TYR A 315 -4.74 24.31 1.39
N ALA A 316 -3.82 23.44 0.97
CA ALA A 316 -2.41 23.62 1.28
C ALA A 316 -1.72 24.71 0.44
N MET A 317 -2.17 24.97 -0.81
CA MET A 317 -1.42 25.80 -1.73
C MET A 317 -2.23 26.87 -2.45
N THR A 318 -3.44 26.59 -2.97
CA THR A 318 -4.02 27.42 -4.01
C THR A 318 -5.23 28.25 -3.59
N ALA A 319 -5.97 27.86 -2.55
CA ALA A 319 -7.09 28.63 -2.04
C ALA A 319 -6.63 29.59 -0.94
N SER A 320 -6.31 30.81 -1.33
CA SER A 320 -5.84 31.85 -0.41
C SER A 320 -6.88 32.20 0.68
N PRO A 321 -6.47 32.54 1.92
CA PRO A 321 -7.37 33.09 2.93
C PRO A 321 -8.11 34.37 2.48
N SER A 322 -7.58 35.10 1.49
CA SER A 322 -8.22 36.29 0.91
C SER A 322 -9.28 35.95 -0.16
N THR A 323 -9.43 34.70 -0.53
CA THR A 323 -10.49 34.19 -1.42
C THR A 323 -11.65 33.62 -0.59
N TYR A 324 -12.82 33.48 -1.18
CA TYR A 324 -14.05 33.10 -0.49
C TYR A 324 -14.90 32.19 -1.39
N PRO A 325 -15.62 31.19 -0.81
CA PRO A 325 -16.41 30.25 -1.62
C PRO A 325 -17.64 30.88 -2.28
N TYR A 326 -18.22 31.88 -1.65
CA TYR A 326 -19.46 32.56 -2.12
C TYR A 326 -19.29 34.07 -2.18
N ASN A 327 -19.95 34.69 -3.15
CA ASN A 327 -20.14 36.16 -3.22
C ASN A 327 -21.15 36.57 -2.16
N GLU A 328 -21.30 37.92 -1.98
CA GLU A 328 -22.26 38.50 -1.06
C GLU A 328 -23.72 38.08 -1.35
N ASP A 329 -24.06 37.83 -2.63
CA ASP A 329 -25.36 37.36 -3.10
C ASP A 329 -25.60 35.87 -2.96
N GLY A 330 -24.63 35.11 -2.41
CA GLY A 330 -24.68 33.65 -2.24
C GLY A 330 -24.30 32.85 -3.49
N SER A 331 -23.97 33.47 -4.60
CA SER A 331 -23.43 32.79 -5.78
C SER A 331 -22.00 32.32 -5.55
N PHE A 332 -21.54 31.29 -6.28
CA PHE A 332 -20.17 30.89 -6.20
C PHE A 332 -19.19 31.96 -6.68
N SER A 333 -18.18 32.23 -5.87
CA SER A 333 -17.10 33.12 -6.24
C SER A 333 -16.25 32.58 -7.37
N THR A 334 -15.78 33.40 -8.28
CA THR A 334 -14.81 33.07 -9.32
C THR A 334 -13.44 33.72 -9.07
N ASN A 335 -13.24 34.31 -7.90
CA ASN A 335 -11.99 34.97 -7.53
C ASN A 335 -11.00 33.98 -6.91
N PHE A 336 -10.44 33.10 -7.76
CA PHE A 336 -9.40 32.15 -7.40
C PHE A 336 -8.22 32.28 -8.36
N PRO A 337 -7.34 33.25 -8.18
CA PRO A 337 -6.28 33.57 -9.15
C PRO A 337 -5.27 32.45 -9.33
N ALA A 338 -4.94 31.69 -8.28
CA ALA A 338 -4.04 30.52 -8.38
C ALA A 338 -4.65 29.33 -9.11
N LEU A 339 -5.98 29.32 -9.30
CA LEU A 339 -6.75 28.23 -9.91
C LEU A 339 -7.48 28.67 -11.19
N ASN A 340 -7.07 29.78 -11.82
CA ASN A 340 -7.74 30.34 -13.00
C ASN A 340 -9.26 30.53 -12.84
N GLY A 341 -9.70 30.87 -11.62
CA GLY A 341 -11.10 31.05 -11.26
C GLY A 341 -11.84 29.79 -10.84
N ALA A 342 -11.13 28.64 -10.68
CA ALA A 342 -11.74 27.40 -10.20
C ALA A 342 -12.04 27.47 -8.70
N ASN A 343 -13.31 27.52 -8.36
CA ASN A 343 -13.78 27.47 -6.98
C ASN A 343 -13.86 25.99 -6.52
N PRO A 344 -13.09 25.55 -5.52
CA PRO A 344 -13.11 24.16 -5.09
C PRO A 344 -14.49 23.70 -4.58
N VAL A 345 -15.23 24.56 -3.89
CA VAL A 345 -16.58 24.23 -3.40
C VAL A 345 -17.58 24.10 -4.56
N GLN A 346 -17.47 24.93 -5.59
CA GLN A 346 -18.26 24.80 -6.81
C GLN A 346 -17.92 23.49 -7.56
N THR A 347 -16.63 23.18 -7.65
CA THR A 347 -16.14 21.92 -8.26
C THR A 347 -16.71 20.70 -7.54
N GLU A 348 -16.65 20.67 -6.21
CA GLU A 348 -17.23 19.58 -5.41
C GLU A 348 -18.77 19.48 -5.55
N ALA A 349 -19.46 20.62 -5.72
CA ALA A 349 -20.92 20.62 -5.86
C ALA A 349 -21.41 20.10 -7.21
N TYR A 350 -20.64 20.25 -8.27
CA TYR A 350 -21.06 19.95 -9.63
C TYR A 350 -20.37 18.75 -10.26
N ASN A 351 -19.10 18.53 -9.94
CA ASN A 351 -18.34 17.43 -10.49
C ASN A 351 -18.48 16.15 -9.62
N TYR A 352 -18.31 14.99 -10.22
CA TYR A 352 -18.13 13.77 -9.46
C TYR A 352 -17.14 12.82 -10.13
N ASN A 353 -16.54 12.01 -9.30
CA ASN A 353 -15.70 10.92 -9.67
C ASN A 353 -16.10 9.70 -8.83
N ARG A 354 -16.68 8.69 -9.48
CA ARG A 354 -17.26 7.52 -8.83
C ARG A 354 -16.83 6.24 -9.50
N SER A 355 -16.38 5.31 -8.70
CA SER A 355 -16.06 3.96 -9.13
C SER A 355 -16.92 2.94 -8.41
N THR A 356 -17.46 1.98 -9.17
CA THR A 356 -18.25 0.87 -8.64
C THR A 356 -17.62 -0.45 -9.04
N ILE A 357 -17.32 -1.30 -8.07
CA ILE A 357 -16.75 -2.63 -8.26
C ILE A 357 -17.80 -3.68 -7.92
N ASN A 358 -18.07 -4.59 -8.88
CA ASN A 358 -18.76 -5.83 -8.65
C ASN A 358 -17.76 -6.98 -8.72
N ARG A 359 -17.61 -7.75 -7.64
CA ARG A 359 -16.67 -8.87 -7.59
C ARG A 359 -17.35 -10.16 -7.19
N PHE A 360 -17.03 -11.22 -7.88
CA PHE A 360 -17.34 -12.58 -7.52
C PHE A 360 -16.07 -13.41 -7.42
N LEU A 361 -15.83 -14.02 -6.26
CA LEU A 361 -14.78 -14.99 -6.04
C LEU A 361 -15.40 -16.30 -5.62
N GLY A 362 -15.24 -17.33 -6.44
CA GLY A 362 -15.77 -18.66 -6.17
C GLY A 362 -14.69 -19.73 -6.32
N SER A 363 -14.71 -20.75 -5.44
CA SER A 363 -13.90 -21.95 -5.58
C SER A 363 -14.71 -23.20 -5.22
N LEU A 364 -14.49 -24.24 -6.00
CA LEU A 364 -14.99 -25.60 -5.75
C LEU A 364 -13.79 -26.51 -5.63
N SER A 365 -13.75 -27.31 -4.58
CA SER A 365 -12.72 -28.36 -4.45
C SER A 365 -13.34 -29.71 -4.10
N ALA A 366 -12.74 -30.75 -4.66
CA ALA A 366 -13.03 -32.14 -4.40
C ALA A 366 -11.75 -32.86 -3.99
N THR A 367 -11.73 -33.40 -2.77
CA THR A 367 -10.61 -34.20 -2.27
C THR A 367 -11.07 -35.65 -2.13
N TRP A 368 -10.45 -36.54 -2.87
CA TRP A 368 -10.72 -37.98 -2.82
C TRP A 368 -9.57 -38.70 -2.14
N ASN A 369 -9.84 -39.36 -1.01
CA ASN A 369 -8.91 -40.23 -0.31
C ASN A 369 -8.89 -41.57 -1.03
N ILE A 370 -7.99 -41.72 -2.04
CA ILE A 370 -7.86 -42.94 -2.85
C ILE A 370 -7.44 -44.12 -1.93
N TRP A 371 -6.42 -43.87 -1.13
CA TRP A 371 -5.98 -44.75 -0.02
C TRP A 371 -5.75 -43.86 1.21
N ASP A 372 -5.58 -44.53 2.36
CA ASP A 372 -5.42 -43.80 3.64
C ASP A 372 -4.22 -42.82 3.64
N ASN A 373 -3.25 -43.02 2.76
CA ASN A 373 -2.05 -42.18 2.63
C ASN A 373 -1.99 -41.40 1.30
N LEU A 374 -2.95 -41.55 0.39
CA LEU A 374 -2.92 -40.98 -0.95
C LEU A 374 -4.21 -40.24 -1.23
N ASN A 375 -4.11 -38.93 -1.45
CA ASN A 375 -5.22 -38.06 -1.72
C ASN A 375 -5.05 -37.42 -3.09
N LEU A 376 -6.14 -37.38 -3.85
CA LEU A 376 -6.27 -36.58 -5.07
C LEU A 376 -7.20 -35.40 -4.78
N LYS A 377 -6.73 -34.22 -5.01
CA LYS A 377 -7.50 -32.97 -4.85
C LYS A 377 -7.57 -32.24 -6.19
N GLU A 378 -8.78 -31.89 -6.58
CA GLU A 378 -9.06 -30.98 -7.70
C GLU A 378 -9.65 -29.70 -7.16
N VAL A 379 -9.16 -28.53 -7.64
CA VAL A 379 -9.69 -27.21 -7.30
C VAL A 379 -9.96 -26.44 -8.60
N ILE A 380 -11.15 -25.89 -8.71
CA ILE A 380 -11.53 -24.97 -9.79
C ILE A 380 -11.95 -23.66 -9.12
N SER A 381 -11.37 -22.56 -9.56
CA SER A 381 -11.71 -21.23 -9.01
C SER A 381 -11.89 -20.19 -10.11
N TYR A 382 -12.79 -19.27 -9.84
CA TYR A 382 -13.10 -18.15 -10.72
C TYR A 382 -13.16 -16.86 -9.92
N ASP A 383 -12.29 -15.88 -10.28
CA ASP A 383 -12.26 -14.53 -9.73
C ASP A 383 -12.65 -13.57 -10.84
N PHE A 384 -13.83 -12.99 -10.72
CA PHE A 384 -14.38 -12.01 -11.65
C PHE A 384 -14.51 -10.66 -10.97
N ASN A 385 -13.97 -9.64 -11.61
CA ASN A 385 -14.09 -8.26 -11.19
C ASN A 385 -14.56 -7.40 -12.36
N GLN A 386 -15.64 -6.65 -12.14
CA GLN A 386 -16.09 -5.58 -13.01
C GLN A 386 -15.91 -4.25 -12.32
N ASN A 387 -15.08 -3.38 -12.90
CA ASN A 387 -14.93 -2.00 -12.47
C ASN A 387 -15.66 -1.07 -13.44
N ASN A 388 -16.49 -0.17 -12.91
CA ASN A 388 -17.25 0.81 -13.68
C ASN A 388 -16.97 2.20 -13.08
N GLU A 389 -16.13 2.97 -13.76
CA GLU A 389 -15.76 4.32 -13.35
C GLU A 389 -16.50 5.36 -14.17
N ARG A 390 -16.89 6.45 -13.51
CA ARG A 390 -17.62 7.58 -14.10
C ARG A 390 -17.02 8.87 -13.58
N VAL A 391 -16.65 9.74 -14.50
CA VAL A 391 -16.16 11.08 -14.21
C VAL A 391 -17.06 12.08 -14.94
N TRP A 392 -17.57 13.05 -14.20
CA TRP A 392 -18.33 14.17 -14.74
C TRP A 392 -17.68 15.48 -14.36
N TRP A 393 -17.36 16.28 -15.34
CA TRP A 393 -16.99 17.68 -15.22
C TRP A 393 -18.13 18.51 -15.79
N ASP A 394 -18.88 19.13 -14.90
CA ASP A 394 -20.07 19.91 -15.23
C ASP A 394 -19.69 21.17 -16.02
N PRO A 395 -20.48 21.59 -17.04
CA PRO A 395 -20.23 22.84 -17.80
C PRO A 395 -20.12 24.08 -16.94
N ARG A 396 -20.72 24.09 -15.75
CA ARG A 396 -20.68 25.19 -14.79
C ARG A 396 -19.40 25.23 -13.99
N SER A 397 -18.72 24.11 -13.85
CA SER A 397 -17.42 24.03 -13.16
C SER A 397 -16.30 24.57 -14.05
N ASN A 398 -15.20 24.98 -13.44
CA ASN A 398 -14.05 25.41 -14.21
C ASN A 398 -13.45 24.30 -15.07
N ASP A 399 -13.47 23.03 -14.57
CA ASP A 399 -12.95 21.86 -15.29
C ASP A 399 -13.74 21.55 -16.55
N GLY A 400 -15.07 21.72 -16.49
CA GLY A 400 -15.96 21.39 -17.60
C GLY A 400 -16.21 22.54 -18.57
N ARG A 401 -16.00 23.81 -18.14
CA ARG A 401 -16.41 24.99 -18.88
C ARG A 401 -15.80 25.12 -20.29
N SER A 402 -14.49 24.84 -20.42
CA SER A 402 -13.77 24.96 -21.69
C SER A 402 -14.27 23.98 -22.77
N SER A 403 -14.79 22.83 -22.33
CA SER A 403 -15.32 21.76 -23.18
C SER A 403 -16.85 21.68 -23.17
N ASN A 404 -17.52 22.65 -22.53
CA ASN A 404 -18.94 22.64 -22.27
C ASN A 404 -19.44 21.31 -21.68
N GLY A 405 -18.75 20.85 -20.61
CA GLY A 405 -18.96 19.58 -19.93
C GLY A 405 -18.14 18.43 -20.52
N VAL A 406 -17.70 17.53 -19.66
CA VAL A 406 -17.00 16.29 -20.03
C VAL A 406 -17.55 15.14 -19.20
N TYR A 407 -18.00 14.07 -19.88
CA TYR A 407 -18.35 12.82 -19.23
C TYR A 407 -17.47 11.69 -19.74
N GLN A 408 -16.84 11.01 -18.80
CA GLN A 408 -15.99 9.85 -19.11
C GLN A 408 -16.55 8.63 -18.39
N ARG A 409 -16.59 7.52 -19.07
CA ARG A 409 -17.00 6.23 -18.52
C ARG A 409 -16.06 5.13 -18.96
N VAL A 410 -15.63 4.34 -17.97
CA VAL A 410 -14.82 3.15 -18.18
C VAL A 410 -15.53 1.92 -17.64
N MET A 411 -15.49 0.84 -18.37
CA MET A 411 -15.88 -0.49 -17.91
C MET A 411 -14.71 -1.46 -18.14
N GLY A 412 -14.09 -1.89 -17.04
CA GLY A 412 -13.02 -2.89 -17.04
C GLY A 412 -13.51 -4.21 -16.45
N ASN A 413 -13.54 -5.28 -17.24
CA ASN A 413 -13.91 -6.62 -16.79
C ASN A 413 -12.66 -7.49 -16.73
N ARG A 414 -12.29 -7.94 -15.52
CA ARG A 414 -11.17 -8.84 -15.28
C ARG A 414 -11.70 -10.20 -14.84
N ALA A 415 -11.34 -11.24 -15.57
CA ALA A 415 -11.77 -12.61 -15.29
C ALA A 415 -10.55 -13.53 -15.21
N LYS A 416 -10.43 -14.29 -14.15
CA LYS A 416 -9.36 -15.25 -13.91
C LYS A 416 -9.94 -16.61 -13.55
N LEU A 417 -9.71 -17.59 -14.40
CA LEU A 417 -10.00 -18.99 -14.15
C LEU A 417 -8.70 -19.70 -13.75
N ASN A 418 -8.71 -20.39 -12.62
CA ASN A 418 -7.59 -21.21 -12.19
C ASN A 418 -8.06 -22.64 -11.89
N THR A 419 -7.29 -23.64 -12.33
CA THR A 419 -7.50 -25.07 -11.99
C THR A 419 -6.24 -25.64 -11.38
N GLN A 420 -6.39 -26.48 -10.37
CA GLN A 420 -5.29 -27.14 -9.66
C GLN A 420 -5.63 -28.61 -9.42
N THR A 421 -4.84 -29.51 -9.97
CA THR A 421 -4.87 -30.94 -9.69
C THR A 421 -3.68 -31.28 -8.80
N GLN A 422 -3.92 -31.88 -7.64
CA GLN A 422 -2.89 -32.18 -6.65
C GLN A 422 -2.99 -33.64 -6.20
N LEU A 423 -1.88 -34.38 -6.27
CA LEU A 423 -1.74 -35.72 -5.72
C LEU A 423 -0.80 -35.63 -4.52
N THR A 424 -1.29 -36.00 -3.33
CA THR A 424 -0.54 -35.91 -2.07
C THR A 424 -0.41 -37.27 -1.44
N TYR A 425 0.82 -37.64 -1.05
CA TYR A 425 1.13 -38.87 -0.34
C TYR A 425 1.77 -38.56 1.00
N ASN A 426 1.16 -39.07 2.10
CA ASN A 426 1.65 -38.89 3.46
C ASN A 426 1.83 -40.26 4.15
N LYS A 427 3.01 -40.53 4.69
CA LYS A 427 3.24 -41.77 5.39
C LYS A 427 4.27 -41.63 6.52
N VAL A 428 3.98 -42.25 7.67
CA VAL A 428 4.95 -42.49 8.72
C VAL A 428 5.46 -43.94 8.57
N ILE A 429 6.79 -44.09 8.47
CA ILE A 429 7.47 -45.37 8.26
C ILE A 429 8.33 -45.63 9.50
N ALA A 430 8.17 -46.87 10.07
CA ALA A 430 8.90 -47.30 11.24
C ALA A 430 8.84 -46.32 12.44
N GLU A 431 7.73 -45.55 12.58
CA GLU A 431 7.48 -44.57 13.63
C GLU A 431 8.51 -43.40 13.70
N LYS A 432 9.52 -43.39 12.82
CA LYS A 432 10.66 -42.49 12.84
C LYS A 432 10.78 -41.60 11.60
N HIS A 433 10.28 -42.08 10.48
CA HIS A 433 10.42 -41.40 9.20
C HIS A 433 9.06 -40.92 8.72
N THR A 434 8.84 -39.63 8.68
CA THR A 434 7.63 -39.00 8.10
C THR A 434 7.95 -38.52 6.70
N LEU A 435 7.20 -38.97 5.72
CA LEU A 435 7.31 -38.58 4.33
C LEU A 435 6.00 -37.90 3.89
N ASP A 436 6.11 -36.67 3.36
CA ASP A 436 5.03 -35.92 2.70
C ASP A 436 5.49 -35.54 1.29
N ALA A 437 4.80 -36.04 0.29
CA ALA A 437 5.09 -35.76 -1.11
C ALA A 437 3.86 -35.20 -1.81
N LEU A 438 4.06 -34.23 -2.69
CA LEU A 438 3.02 -33.60 -3.50
C LEU A 438 3.50 -33.50 -4.94
N ILE A 439 2.64 -33.84 -5.88
CA ILE A 439 2.79 -33.56 -7.31
C ILE A 439 1.54 -32.76 -7.74
N GLY A 440 1.72 -31.74 -8.53
CA GLY A 440 0.62 -30.90 -8.95
C GLY A 440 0.75 -30.40 -10.39
N PHE A 441 -0.42 -30.12 -10.94
CA PHE A 441 -0.60 -29.48 -12.23
C PHE A 441 -1.57 -28.29 -12.03
N GLU A 442 -1.23 -27.12 -12.60
CA GLU A 442 -2.04 -25.92 -12.46
C GLU A 442 -2.16 -25.22 -13.81
N THR A 443 -3.36 -24.68 -14.10
CA THR A 443 -3.59 -23.78 -15.23
C THR A 443 -4.21 -22.49 -14.75
N GLU A 444 -3.86 -21.39 -15.43
CA GLU A 444 -4.45 -20.07 -15.19
C GLU A 444 -4.78 -19.45 -16.56
N ASP A 445 -6.02 -18.97 -16.71
CA ASP A 445 -6.48 -18.21 -17.87
C ASP A 445 -7.03 -16.87 -17.37
N TYR A 446 -6.38 -15.80 -17.77
CA TYR A 446 -6.77 -14.43 -17.40
C TYR A 446 -7.17 -13.66 -18.62
N LYS A 447 -8.32 -12.96 -18.53
CA LYS A 447 -8.81 -12.04 -19.57
C LYS A 447 -9.14 -10.69 -18.91
N TYR A 448 -8.69 -9.62 -19.54
CA TYR A 448 -9.09 -8.25 -19.26
C TYR A 448 -9.74 -7.65 -20.50
N ASP A 449 -10.98 -7.18 -20.33
CA ASP A 449 -11.80 -6.58 -21.38
C ASP A 449 -12.14 -5.15 -20.95
N TYR A 450 -11.74 -4.18 -21.74
CA TYR A 450 -11.77 -2.76 -21.42
C TYR A 450 -12.56 -2.01 -22.48
N VAL A 451 -13.48 -1.14 -22.03
CA VAL A 451 -14.22 -0.19 -22.85
C VAL A 451 -14.17 1.19 -22.21
N TYR A 452 -13.77 2.17 -22.96
CA TYR A 452 -13.76 3.58 -22.58
C TYR A 452 -14.66 4.37 -23.52
N ALA A 453 -15.48 5.26 -22.95
CA ALA A 453 -16.26 6.24 -23.68
C ALA A 453 -16.08 7.63 -23.08
N ASN A 454 -15.97 8.63 -23.93
CA ASN A 454 -15.87 10.05 -23.57
C ASN A 454 -16.85 10.85 -24.40
N GLY A 455 -17.56 11.78 -23.76
CA GLY A 455 -18.40 12.76 -24.41
C GLY A 455 -18.03 14.18 -23.91
N ASN A 456 -18.12 15.17 -24.79
CA ASN A 456 -18.04 16.57 -24.44
C ASN A 456 -19.05 17.41 -25.23
N THR A 457 -19.18 18.70 -24.86
CA THR A 457 -20.13 19.64 -25.49
C THR A 457 -21.58 19.23 -25.20
N TYR A 458 -21.98 19.41 -23.93
CA TYR A 458 -23.32 19.03 -23.46
C TYR A 458 -24.30 20.21 -23.57
N PRO A 459 -25.50 19.99 -24.15
CA PRO A 459 -26.56 21.01 -24.18
C PRO A 459 -27.30 21.14 -22.85
N SER A 460 -27.05 20.23 -21.91
CA SER A 460 -27.69 20.17 -20.57
C SER A 460 -26.73 19.60 -19.54
N TYR A 461 -27.15 19.55 -18.28
CA TYR A 461 -26.36 19.02 -17.16
C TYR A 461 -26.61 17.50 -16.93
N LEU A 462 -27.01 16.76 -17.95
CA LEU A 462 -27.27 15.31 -17.89
C LEU A 462 -26.06 14.54 -18.42
N PRO A 463 -25.29 13.88 -17.54
CA PRO A 463 -24.05 13.21 -17.91
C PRO A 463 -24.29 11.81 -18.49
N GLU A 464 -24.72 11.75 -19.73
CA GLU A 464 -24.80 10.51 -20.52
C GLU A 464 -24.08 10.71 -21.86
N ILE A 465 -23.36 9.69 -22.33
CA ILE A 465 -22.54 9.78 -23.55
C ILE A 465 -23.39 10.18 -24.77
N GLU A 466 -24.64 9.68 -24.82
CA GLU A 466 -25.57 9.97 -25.90
C GLU A 466 -25.94 11.47 -26.04
N ASN A 467 -25.90 12.20 -24.93
CA ASN A 467 -26.25 13.61 -24.87
C ASN A 467 -25.11 14.55 -25.33
N ALA A 468 -23.91 14.01 -25.58
CA ALA A 468 -22.73 14.81 -25.95
C ALA A 468 -22.75 15.19 -27.43
N GLY A 469 -22.35 16.43 -27.75
CA GLY A 469 -22.16 16.88 -29.11
C GLY A 469 -20.98 16.21 -29.82
N ASN A 470 -19.94 15.83 -29.06
CA ASN A 470 -18.80 15.05 -29.57
C ASN A 470 -18.57 13.84 -28.69
N THR A 471 -18.41 12.67 -29.32
CA THR A 471 -18.17 11.41 -28.62
C THR A 471 -16.91 10.71 -29.15
N ARG A 472 -16.22 10.02 -28.24
CA ARG A 472 -15.09 9.15 -28.55
C ARG A 472 -15.21 7.86 -27.74
N ALA A 473 -14.91 6.73 -28.37
CA ALA A 473 -14.83 5.44 -27.70
C ALA A 473 -13.56 4.71 -28.09
N SER A 474 -13.07 3.88 -27.19
CA SER A 474 -11.99 2.93 -27.42
C SER A 474 -12.24 1.66 -26.64
N SER A 475 -11.67 0.56 -27.11
CA SER A 475 -11.74 -0.73 -26.42
C SER A 475 -10.47 -1.53 -26.63
N SER A 476 -10.14 -2.40 -25.69
CA SER A 476 -9.05 -3.35 -25.83
C SER A 476 -9.35 -4.65 -25.09
N VAL A 477 -8.72 -5.74 -25.55
CA VAL A 477 -8.75 -7.02 -24.85
C VAL A 477 -7.32 -7.49 -24.66
N GLN A 478 -7.01 -7.81 -23.39
CA GLN A 478 -5.73 -8.39 -23.02
C GLN A 478 -5.97 -9.77 -22.41
N ARG A 479 -5.09 -10.72 -22.70
CA ARG A 479 -5.21 -12.08 -22.19
C ARG A 479 -3.84 -12.70 -21.98
N TYR A 480 -3.70 -13.46 -20.90
CA TYR A 480 -2.57 -14.37 -20.77
C TYR A 480 -3.02 -15.72 -20.23
N ARG A 481 -2.19 -16.73 -20.50
CA ARG A 481 -2.34 -18.08 -19.96
C ARG A 481 -1.04 -18.54 -19.33
N MET A 482 -1.18 -19.30 -18.26
CA MET A 482 -0.06 -19.93 -17.59
C MET A 482 -0.37 -21.41 -17.34
N THR A 483 0.64 -22.25 -17.51
CA THR A 483 0.58 -23.68 -17.21
C THR A 483 1.77 -24.02 -16.34
N SER A 484 1.53 -24.83 -15.29
CA SER A 484 2.56 -25.10 -14.29
C SER A 484 2.56 -26.56 -13.87
N PHE A 485 3.76 -27.10 -13.71
CA PHE A 485 4.01 -28.40 -13.10
C PHE A 485 4.78 -28.17 -11.81
N LEU A 486 4.36 -28.83 -10.73
CA LEU A 486 4.99 -28.60 -9.43
C LEU A 486 5.13 -29.92 -8.63
N GLY A 487 6.14 -29.96 -7.78
CA GLY A 487 6.38 -31.07 -6.88
C GLY A 487 7.03 -30.59 -5.58
N ARG A 488 6.75 -31.26 -4.50
CA ARG A 488 7.35 -31.04 -3.17
C ARG A 488 7.58 -32.37 -2.49
N LEU A 489 8.70 -32.47 -1.78
CA LEU A 489 9.06 -33.54 -0.89
C LEU A 489 9.45 -32.95 0.46
N ASN A 490 8.74 -33.33 1.52
CA ASN A 490 9.14 -33.08 2.89
C ASN A 490 9.49 -34.42 3.55
N TYR A 491 10.58 -34.39 4.30
CA TYR A 491 11.05 -35.55 5.06
C TYR A 491 11.41 -35.13 6.48
N ASP A 492 10.96 -35.90 7.44
CA ASP A 492 11.20 -35.70 8.86
C ASP A 492 11.77 -37.01 9.45
N TYR A 493 12.87 -36.88 10.18
CA TYR A 493 13.45 -37.96 10.93
C TYR A 493 13.36 -37.72 12.45
N GLU A 494 12.57 -38.56 13.13
CA GLU A 494 12.36 -38.53 14.59
C GLU A 494 11.90 -37.16 15.16
N ASN A 495 11.23 -36.31 14.37
CA ASN A 495 10.92 -34.93 14.73
C ASN A 495 12.15 -34.10 15.16
N LYS A 496 13.34 -34.43 14.64
CA LYS A 496 14.64 -33.80 14.91
C LYS A 496 15.21 -33.09 13.69
N TYR A 497 15.27 -33.82 12.56
CA TYR A 497 15.87 -33.33 11.32
C TYR A 497 14.81 -33.27 10.25
N TYR A 498 14.62 -32.09 9.70
CA TYR A 498 13.63 -31.86 8.68
C TYR A 498 14.33 -31.42 7.41
N PHE A 499 13.85 -31.92 6.30
CA PHE A 499 14.31 -31.58 4.97
C PHE A 499 13.11 -31.30 4.08
N SER A 500 13.18 -30.24 3.25
CA SER A 500 12.17 -29.94 2.25
C SER A 500 12.84 -29.58 0.93
N ALA A 501 12.32 -30.12 -0.16
CA ALA A 501 12.70 -29.75 -1.51
C ALA A 501 11.44 -29.51 -2.34
N SER A 502 11.47 -28.48 -3.18
CA SER A 502 10.38 -28.18 -4.10
C SER A 502 10.91 -27.82 -5.48
N PHE A 503 10.10 -28.12 -6.48
CA PHE A 503 10.36 -27.76 -7.88
C PHE A 503 9.05 -27.34 -8.54
N ARG A 504 9.12 -26.27 -9.33
CA ARG A 504 8.01 -25.80 -10.15
C ARG A 504 8.53 -25.32 -11.50
N ARG A 505 7.82 -25.67 -12.55
CA ARG A 505 8.06 -25.19 -13.91
C ARG A 505 6.84 -24.46 -14.42
N ASP A 506 6.98 -23.16 -14.68
CA ASP A 506 5.91 -22.27 -15.19
C ASP A 506 6.15 -21.94 -16.65
N GLY A 507 5.11 -22.05 -17.46
CA GLY A 507 5.09 -21.53 -18.82
C GLY A 507 4.06 -20.43 -18.97
N SER A 508 4.51 -19.21 -19.36
CA SER A 508 3.64 -18.03 -19.50
C SER A 508 3.58 -17.56 -20.96
N SER A 509 2.38 -17.23 -21.42
CA SER A 509 2.17 -16.60 -22.72
C SER A 509 2.61 -15.14 -22.81
N ARG A 510 3.05 -14.53 -21.69
CA ARG A 510 3.64 -13.17 -21.67
C ARG A 510 5.07 -13.12 -22.20
N LEU A 511 5.63 -14.28 -22.54
CA LEU A 511 6.98 -14.46 -23.04
C LEU A 511 6.97 -15.21 -24.37
N SER A 512 8.01 -15.04 -25.16
CA SER A 512 8.19 -15.71 -26.45
C SER A 512 8.23 -17.24 -26.28
N ARG A 513 8.08 -17.97 -27.36
CA ARG A 513 8.08 -19.43 -27.34
C ARG A 513 9.38 -20.01 -26.74
N GLU A 514 10.49 -19.36 -27.03
CA GLU A 514 11.84 -19.78 -26.61
C GLU A 514 12.10 -19.51 -25.14
N SER A 515 11.48 -18.44 -24.57
CA SER A 515 11.75 -17.91 -23.22
C SER A 515 10.63 -18.16 -22.22
N ARG A 516 9.49 -18.75 -22.65
CA ARG A 516 8.26 -18.84 -21.81
C ARG A 516 8.35 -19.72 -20.59
N TRP A 517 9.27 -20.73 -20.59
CA TRP A 517 9.41 -21.64 -19.49
C TRP A 517 10.44 -21.17 -18.47
N GLY A 518 10.03 -21.04 -17.21
CA GLY A 518 10.88 -20.75 -16.07
C GLY A 518 10.90 -21.91 -15.09
N ASP A 519 12.10 -22.27 -14.61
CA ASP A 519 12.30 -23.29 -13.59
C ASP A 519 12.60 -22.61 -12.26
N PHE A 520 11.79 -22.95 -11.24
CA PHE A 520 11.85 -22.42 -9.88
C PHE A 520 11.97 -23.58 -8.90
N TRP A 521 12.84 -23.44 -7.90
CA TRP A 521 13.08 -24.53 -6.97
C TRP A 521 13.58 -24.01 -5.65
N SER A 522 13.47 -24.85 -4.62
CA SER A 522 14.06 -24.56 -3.33
C SER A 522 14.48 -25.82 -2.60
N VAL A 523 15.45 -25.66 -1.73
CA VAL A 523 15.86 -26.65 -0.74
C VAL A 523 15.93 -25.98 0.62
N SER A 524 15.50 -26.68 1.66
CA SER A 524 15.60 -26.20 3.02
C SER A 524 15.78 -27.35 4.00
N GLY A 525 16.41 -27.05 5.12
CA GLY A 525 16.57 -27.97 6.22
C GLY A 525 16.40 -27.29 7.56
N SER A 526 15.96 -28.06 8.55
CA SER A 526 16.00 -27.57 9.93
C SER A 526 16.39 -28.67 10.90
N TRP A 527 17.02 -28.24 11.97
CA TRP A 527 17.46 -29.09 13.08
C TRP A 527 16.81 -28.61 14.36
N ARG A 528 15.98 -29.47 14.96
CA ARG A 528 15.38 -29.21 16.26
C ARG A 528 16.33 -29.67 17.37
N ILE A 529 17.17 -28.77 17.82
CA ILE A 529 18.28 -29.01 18.76
C ILE A 529 17.76 -29.58 20.08
N THR A 530 16.60 -29.10 20.56
CA THR A 530 15.99 -29.59 21.82
C THR A 530 15.53 -31.06 21.79
N SER A 531 15.43 -31.65 20.60
CA SER A 531 15.12 -33.08 20.48
C SER A 531 16.36 -33.99 20.71
N GLU A 532 17.56 -33.41 20.87
CA GLU A 532 18.79 -34.15 21.10
C GLU A 532 18.96 -34.48 22.57
N SER A 533 19.60 -35.63 22.85
CA SER A 533 19.82 -36.14 24.20
C SER A 533 20.70 -35.20 25.06
N PHE A 534 21.66 -34.49 24.46
CA PHE A 534 22.51 -33.53 25.20
C PHE A 534 21.76 -32.31 25.73
N MET A 535 20.54 -32.04 25.23
CA MET A 535 19.69 -30.96 25.67
C MET A 535 18.80 -31.32 26.88
N GLU A 536 18.72 -32.59 27.29
CA GLU A 536 17.79 -33.05 28.31
C GLU A 536 17.89 -32.27 29.63
N ASN A 537 19.10 -31.95 30.05
CA ASN A 537 19.36 -31.25 31.31
C ASN A 537 18.93 -29.80 31.32
N ILE A 538 18.69 -29.17 30.15
CA ILE A 538 18.34 -27.77 30.01
C ILE A 538 16.95 -27.55 29.37
N LYS A 539 16.19 -28.63 29.13
CA LYS A 539 14.85 -28.58 28.54
C LYS A 539 13.84 -27.77 29.37
N GLU A 540 14.04 -27.65 30.69
CA GLU A 540 13.20 -26.81 31.55
C GLU A 540 13.39 -25.32 31.25
N VAL A 541 14.59 -24.92 30.80
CA VAL A 541 14.92 -23.54 30.44
C VAL A 541 14.72 -23.31 28.94
N ILE A 542 15.35 -24.15 28.09
CA ILE A 542 15.22 -24.09 26.64
C ILE A 542 14.22 -25.17 26.21
N THR A 543 12.95 -24.77 26.09
CA THR A 543 11.85 -25.71 25.80
C THR A 543 11.73 -26.04 24.32
N ASP A 544 12.13 -25.15 23.44
CA ASP A 544 12.30 -25.41 22.01
C ASP A 544 13.46 -24.59 21.45
N ALA A 545 14.30 -25.21 20.62
CA ALA A 545 15.38 -24.55 19.87
C ALA A 545 15.50 -25.23 18.51
N LYS A 546 15.35 -24.44 17.44
CA LYS A 546 15.37 -24.91 16.06
C LYS A 546 16.23 -23.98 15.20
N LEU A 547 17.22 -24.54 14.55
CA LEU A 547 18.01 -23.87 13.52
C LEU A 547 17.45 -24.25 12.15
N ARG A 548 17.28 -23.30 11.24
CA ARG A 548 16.78 -23.53 9.88
C ARG A 548 17.59 -22.76 8.85
N ALA A 549 17.71 -23.33 7.67
CA ALA A 549 18.36 -22.70 6.53
C ALA A 549 17.61 -23.06 5.24
N SER A 550 17.47 -22.10 4.35
CA SER A 550 16.85 -22.31 3.05
C SER A 550 17.59 -21.54 1.95
N TYR A 551 17.54 -22.11 0.75
CA TYR A 551 17.97 -21.49 -0.47
C TYR A 551 17.02 -21.85 -1.60
N GLY A 552 16.69 -20.88 -2.47
CA GLY A 552 15.82 -21.16 -3.59
C GLY A 552 15.76 -20.03 -4.60
N VAL A 553 15.05 -20.33 -5.70
CA VAL A 553 14.86 -19.42 -6.83
C VAL A 553 13.37 -19.30 -7.10
N ASN A 554 12.87 -18.06 -7.07
CA ASN A 554 11.53 -17.69 -7.52
C ASN A 554 11.65 -16.77 -8.74
N GLY A 555 10.53 -16.50 -9.42
CA GLY A 555 10.52 -15.60 -10.57
C GLY A 555 9.46 -14.54 -10.48
N THR A 556 9.59 -13.53 -11.36
CA THR A 556 8.54 -12.54 -11.65
C THR A 556 8.30 -12.52 -13.15
N GLN A 557 7.02 -12.56 -13.54
CA GLN A 557 6.65 -12.45 -14.96
C GLN A 557 6.57 -10.97 -15.34
N PRO A 558 6.77 -10.64 -16.64
CA PRO A 558 6.57 -9.28 -17.13
C PRO A 558 5.16 -8.77 -16.80
N SER A 559 5.04 -7.50 -16.47
CA SER A 559 3.72 -6.84 -16.30
C SER A 559 2.98 -6.71 -17.62
N ASP A 560 3.69 -6.41 -18.71
CA ASP A 560 3.13 -6.34 -20.05
C ASP A 560 2.77 -7.73 -20.58
N TYR A 561 1.55 -7.87 -21.12
CA TYR A 561 1.04 -9.14 -21.66
C TYR A 561 1.69 -9.53 -23.00
N TYR A 562 2.19 -8.56 -23.74
CA TYR A 562 2.71 -8.70 -25.09
C TYR A 562 4.07 -8.01 -25.28
N GLY A 563 4.81 -7.78 -24.18
CA GLY A 563 6.05 -7.01 -24.14
C GLY A 563 7.14 -7.51 -25.08
N TYR A 564 7.10 -8.80 -25.43
CA TYR A 564 8.06 -9.42 -26.36
C TYR A 564 7.72 -9.23 -27.83
N LEU A 565 6.48 -8.80 -28.17
CA LEU A 565 6.04 -8.62 -29.57
C LEU A 565 6.36 -7.23 -30.08
N GLY A 566 6.72 -7.14 -31.38
CA GLY A 566 6.59 -5.92 -32.15
C GLY A 566 5.10 -5.60 -32.35
N VAL A 567 4.69 -4.39 -32.07
CA VAL A 567 3.28 -3.99 -32.15
C VAL A 567 3.08 -2.74 -32.96
N PHE A 568 1.95 -2.70 -33.66
CA PHE A 568 1.52 -1.54 -34.45
C PHE A 568 0.47 -0.75 -33.69
N GLY A 569 0.64 0.57 -33.67
CA GLY A 569 -0.38 1.52 -33.23
C GLY A 569 -1.28 1.91 -34.37
N PHE A 570 -2.57 2.14 -34.06
CA PHE A 570 -3.55 2.66 -35.04
C PHE A 570 -3.86 4.13 -34.70
N GLY A 571 -4.49 4.81 -35.69
CA GLY A 571 -4.83 6.24 -35.54
C GLY A 571 -3.82 7.19 -36.14
N TYR A 572 -2.79 6.69 -36.82
CA TYR A 572 -1.85 7.47 -37.62
C TYR A 572 -2.48 7.78 -38.98
N ASN A 573 -3.60 8.51 -38.94
CA ASN A 573 -4.43 8.75 -40.13
C ASN A 573 -3.75 9.79 -41.06
N TYR A 574 -3.69 9.49 -42.34
CA TYR A 574 -3.22 10.39 -43.36
C TYR A 574 -4.35 10.70 -44.36
N ASN A 575 -4.62 11.97 -44.57
CA ASN A 575 -5.65 12.43 -45.51
C ASN A 575 -7.01 11.69 -45.37
N LYS A 576 -7.50 11.54 -44.09
CA LYS A 576 -8.72 10.81 -43.74
C LYS A 576 -8.69 9.29 -43.96
N GLY A 577 -7.60 8.74 -44.47
CA GLY A 577 -7.38 7.29 -44.56
C GLY A 577 -6.87 6.76 -43.21
N ALA A 578 -7.41 5.61 -42.78
CA ALA A 578 -6.92 4.94 -41.56
C ALA A 578 -5.49 4.45 -41.78
N GLY A 579 -4.59 4.75 -40.84
CA GLY A 579 -3.19 4.35 -40.92
C GLY A 579 -2.73 3.67 -39.61
N SER A 580 -1.63 2.94 -39.74
CA SER A 580 -0.92 2.31 -38.61
C SER A 580 0.58 2.53 -38.72
N ALA A 581 1.26 2.60 -37.61
CA ALA A 581 2.72 2.68 -37.55
C ALA A 581 3.24 1.70 -36.47
N GLU A 582 4.47 1.25 -36.63
CA GLU A 582 5.11 0.41 -35.62
C GLU A 582 5.39 1.25 -34.37
N ASN A 583 4.90 0.76 -33.23
CA ASN A 583 5.01 1.44 -31.92
C ASN A 583 6.09 0.83 -31.04
N ARG A 584 6.50 -0.42 -31.30
CA ARG A 584 7.50 -1.12 -30.48
C ARG A 584 8.21 -2.20 -31.29
N ILE A 585 9.53 -2.28 -31.13
CA ILE A 585 10.36 -3.34 -31.68
C ILE A 585 10.15 -4.63 -30.87
N GLU A 586 10.14 -5.77 -31.55
CA GLU A 586 10.07 -7.07 -30.88
C GLU A 586 11.32 -7.35 -30.02
N ASN A 587 11.10 -8.04 -28.88
CA ASN A 587 12.18 -8.57 -28.04
C ASN A 587 11.92 -10.05 -27.71
N PRO A 588 12.22 -10.98 -28.64
CA PRO A 588 11.98 -12.40 -28.42
C PRO A 588 12.83 -12.99 -27.28
N ASN A 589 13.91 -12.32 -26.89
CA ASN A 589 14.82 -12.75 -25.81
C ASN A 589 14.39 -12.30 -24.43
N MET A 590 13.25 -11.63 -24.29
CA MET A 590 12.71 -11.23 -23.00
C MET A 590 12.45 -12.47 -22.12
N LYS A 591 12.97 -12.43 -20.85
CA LYS A 591 12.95 -13.55 -19.90
C LYS A 591 12.22 -13.19 -18.63
N TRP A 592 12.05 -14.23 -17.80
CA TRP A 592 11.67 -14.09 -16.40
C TRP A 592 12.73 -13.34 -15.61
N GLU A 593 12.31 -12.44 -14.73
CA GLU A 593 13.18 -11.99 -13.65
C GLU A 593 13.39 -13.15 -12.66
N LYS A 594 14.61 -13.36 -12.19
CA LYS A 594 14.97 -14.44 -11.26
C LYS A 594 15.40 -13.88 -9.91
N ASN A 595 14.77 -14.36 -8.87
CA ASN A 595 15.01 -13.94 -7.50
C ASN A 595 15.65 -15.11 -6.70
N TYR A 596 16.93 -14.96 -6.38
CA TYR A 596 17.74 -15.90 -5.60
C TYR A 596 17.69 -15.48 -4.13
N ALA A 597 17.13 -16.34 -3.28
CA ALA A 597 16.96 -16.02 -1.87
C ALA A 597 17.62 -17.05 -0.96
N THR A 598 18.44 -16.56 -0.03
CA THR A 598 19.02 -17.33 1.08
C THR A 598 18.39 -16.84 2.37
N ASN A 599 17.99 -17.74 3.25
CA ASN A 599 17.50 -17.44 4.58
C ASN A 599 18.12 -18.36 5.63
N ILE A 600 18.52 -17.80 6.77
CA ILE A 600 19.00 -18.54 7.95
C ILE A 600 18.18 -18.03 9.13
N GLY A 601 17.59 -18.96 9.90
CA GLY A 601 16.73 -18.61 11.03
C GLY A 601 17.04 -19.44 12.27
N LEU A 602 16.87 -18.81 13.42
CA LEU A 602 16.93 -19.44 14.75
C LEU A 602 15.62 -19.14 15.48
N ASP A 603 14.88 -20.20 15.81
CA ASP A 603 13.71 -20.14 16.67
C ASP A 603 14.09 -20.69 18.05
N LEU A 604 13.83 -19.95 19.11
CA LEU A 604 14.17 -20.30 20.48
C LEU A 604 12.98 -20.01 21.41
N THR A 605 12.55 -20.99 22.17
CA THR A 605 11.53 -20.81 23.23
C THR A 605 12.12 -21.11 24.59
N LEU A 606 11.98 -20.14 25.51
CA LEU A 606 12.47 -20.24 26.87
C LEU A 606 11.28 -20.32 27.84
N TRP A 607 11.37 -21.26 28.81
CA TRP A 607 10.37 -21.47 29.90
C TRP A 607 8.93 -21.63 29.40
N ASN A 608 8.69 -22.04 28.15
CA ASN A 608 7.37 -22.06 27.49
C ASN A 608 6.65 -20.69 27.48
N ARG A 609 7.38 -19.59 27.66
CA ARG A 609 6.81 -18.22 27.81
C ARG A 609 7.43 -17.18 26.92
N LEU A 610 8.67 -17.33 26.54
CA LEU A 610 9.41 -16.37 25.76
C LEU A 610 9.87 -17.03 24.46
N ALA A 611 9.19 -16.74 23.35
CA ALA A 611 9.59 -17.18 22.01
C ALA A 611 10.37 -16.07 21.31
N LEU A 612 11.56 -16.40 20.83
CA LEU A 612 12.47 -15.53 20.09
C LEU A 612 12.64 -16.11 18.70
N THR A 613 12.54 -15.28 17.67
CA THR A 613 12.85 -15.65 16.29
C THR A 613 13.85 -14.67 15.74
N PHE A 614 14.98 -15.15 15.26
CA PHE A 614 15.97 -14.34 14.53
C PHE A 614 16.11 -14.90 13.12
N GLU A 615 16.10 -14.00 12.11
CA GLU A 615 16.31 -14.35 10.72
C GLU A 615 17.32 -13.41 10.07
N TRP A 616 18.21 -13.98 9.28
CA TRP A 616 19.05 -13.27 8.34
C TRP A 616 18.70 -13.72 6.94
N TYR A 617 18.60 -12.75 6.00
CA TYR A 617 18.30 -13.05 4.61
C TYR A 617 19.18 -12.26 3.65
N ASN A 618 19.37 -12.85 2.47
CA ASN A 618 19.96 -12.19 1.30
C ASN A 618 19.15 -12.59 0.07
N ARG A 619 18.55 -11.60 -0.60
CA ARG A 619 17.73 -11.76 -1.80
C ARG A 619 18.37 -10.97 -2.95
N GLU A 620 18.74 -11.63 -4.03
CA GLU A 620 19.30 -11.04 -5.24
C GLU A 620 18.37 -11.28 -6.41
N THR A 621 17.82 -10.21 -7.00
CA THR A 621 17.01 -10.26 -8.22
C THR A 621 17.91 -9.94 -9.41
N LYS A 622 17.94 -10.85 -10.38
CA LYS A 622 18.68 -10.74 -11.64
C LYS A 622 17.73 -10.67 -12.82
N ASP A 623 18.25 -10.20 -13.95
CA ASP A 623 17.49 -10.05 -15.18
C ASP A 623 16.26 -9.14 -14.99
N LEU A 624 16.39 -8.04 -14.20
CA LEU A 624 15.33 -7.07 -13.96
C LEU A 624 14.87 -6.48 -15.31
N LEU A 625 13.57 -6.39 -15.46
CA LEU A 625 12.93 -5.76 -16.61
C LEU A 625 12.97 -4.24 -16.45
N MET A 626 13.52 -3.57 -17.45
CA MET A 626 13.60 -2.11 -17.48
C MET A 626 13.24 -1.60 -18.88
N ASP A 627 12.55 -0.45 -18.94
CA ASP A 627 12.37 0.28 -20.16
C ASP A 627 13.71 0.91 -20.56
N ARG A 628 14.22 0.49 -21.71
CA ARG A 628 15.46 0.99 -22.28
C ARG A 628 15.17 1.92 -23.43
N ALA A 629 15.69 3.14 -23.36
CA ALA A 629 15.69 4.03 -24.48
C ALA A 629 16.53 3.44 -25.61
N ILE A 630 15.97 3.39 -26.79
CA ILE A 630 16.64 2.94 -28.02
C ILE A 630 16.80 4.11 -28.99
N SER A 631 17.67 3.95 -29.98
CA SER A 631 17.83 4.96 -31.03
C SER A 631 16.51 5.21 -31.75
N ALA A 632 16.19 6.47 -31.98
CA ALA A 632 15.02 6.88 -32.77
C ALA A 632 15.25 6.73 -34.30
N VAL A 633 16.44 6.29 -34.74
CA VAL A 633 16.79 6.10 -36.17
C VAL A 633 15.81 5.18 -36.90
N PRO A 634 15.28 4.10 -36.33
CA PRO A 634 14.26 3.29 -36.98
C PRO A 634 12.89 3.99 -37.15
N GLY A 635 12.70 5.20 -36.62
CA GLY A 635 11.44 5.94 -36.71
C GLY A 635 10.35 5.44 -35.77
N ILE A 636 10.67 4.55 -34.84
CA ILE A 636 9.73 3.99 -33.86
C ILE A 636 9.78 4.85 -32.61
N ILE A 637 8.70 5.56 -32.35
CA ILE A 637 8.55 6.41 -31.17
C ILE A 637 7.19 6.13 -30.51
N ASP A 638 7.16 6.06 -29.18
CA ASP A 638 5.90 5.99 -28.45
C ASP A 638 5.14 7.33 -28.48
N GLY A 639 3.98 7.37 -27.85
CA GLY A 639 3.15 8.58 -27.76
C GLY A 639 3.82 9.75 -27.02
N SER A 640 4.94 9.53 -26.29
CA SER A 640 5.75 10.55 -25.62
C SER A 640 6.91 11.05 -26.47
N GLY A 641 7.11 10.50 -27.68
CA GLY A 641 8.20 10.86 -28.58
C GLY A 641 9.54 10.18 -28.26
N ILE A 642 9.54 9.17 -27.38
CA ILE A 642 10.73 8.41 -26.96
C ILE A 642 10.61 6.99 -27.49
N ALA A 643 11.68 6.49 -28.12
CA ALA A 643 11.78 5.09 -28.51
C ALA A 643 12.24 4.24 -27.30
N ASN A 644 11.38 3.39 -26.77
CA ASN A 644 11.67 2.50 -25.64
C ASN A 644 11.38 1.04 -25.98
N THR A 645 12.14 0.12 -25.39
CA THR A 645 11.83 -1.31 -25.42
C THR A 645 12.12 -1.93 -24.06
N LEU A 646 11.28 -2.89 -23.64
CA LEU A 646 11.44 -3.60 -22.37
C LEU A 646 12.52 -4.66 -22.49
N MET A 647 13.57 -4.58 -21.66
CA MET A 647 14.73 -5.47 -21.67
C MET A 647 15.11 -5.98 -20.28
N ASN A 648 15.72 -7.17 -20.21
CA ASN A 648 16.27 -7.73 -18.96
C ASN A 648 17.71 -7.25 -18.79
N VAL A 649 17.93 -6.16 -18.05
CA VAL A 649 19.23 -5.48 -18.01
C VAL A 649 19.79 -5.21 -16.61
N GLY A 650 18.93 -5.16 -15.59
CA GLY A 650 19.32 -4.78 -14.25
C GLY A 650 19.51 -5.93 -13.27
N SER A 651 20.10 -5.62 -12.11
CA SER A 651 20.13 -6.50 -10.95
C SER A 651 20.06 -5.70 -9.65
N MET A 652 19.40 -6.24 -8.63
CA MET A 652 19.18 -5.61 -7.34
C MET A 652 19.38 -6.60 -6.21
N ARG A 653 19.83 -6.15 -5.05
CA ARG A 653 20.02 -6.97 -3.87
C ARG A 653 19.35 -6.33 -2.65
N ASN A 654 18.59 -7.15 -1.91
CA ASN A 654 18.08 -6.82 -0.57
C ASN A 654 18.72 -7.77 0.44
N ARG A 655 19.29 -7.22 1.50
CA ARG A 655 19.93 -7.98 2.57
C ARG A 655 19.55 -7.39 3.91
N GLY A 656 19.17 -8.24 4.86
CA GLY A 656 18.74 -7.74 6.15
C GLY A 656 18.65 -8.78 7.23
N PHE A 657 18.13 -8.34 8.37
CA PHE A 657 17.79 -9.21 9.49
C PHE A 657 16.42 -8.83 10.07
N GLU A 658 15.79 -9.81 10.68
CA GLU A 658 14.52 -9.70 11.38
C GLU A 658 14.67 -10.32 12.76
N PHE A 659 14.06 -9.70 13.77
CA PHE A 659 14.00 -10.22 15.12
C PHE A 659 12.60 -10.06 15.67
N GLU A 660 12.04 -11.12 16.25
CA GLU A 660 10.72 -11.13 16.88
C GLU A 660 10.81 -11.73 18.27
N ILE A 661 10.13 -11.10 19.23
CA ILE A 661 9.95 -11.55 20.59
C ILE A 661 8.46 -11.71 20.83
N LYS A 662 8.00 -12.91 21.20
CA LYS A 662 6.66 -13.14 21.74
C LYS A 662 6.80 -13.58 23.19
N SER A 663 6.26 -12.79 24.12
CA SER A 663 6.32 -13.07 25.56
C SER A 663 4.91 -13.27 26.13
N THR A 664 4.74 -14.37 26.87
CA THR A 664 3.60 -14.58 27.77
C THR A 664 4.00 -14.14 29.16
N ASN A 665 3.74 -12.85 29.45
CA ASN A 665 4.17 -12.20 30.71
C ASN A 665 3.44 -12.81 31.91
N ILE A 666 2.11 -12.94 31.78
CA ILE A 666 1.24 -13.54 32.80
C ILE A 666 0.21 -14.41 32.09
N GLN A 667 -0.01 -15.61 32.63
CA GLN A 667 -1.09 -16.51 32.20
C GLN A 667 -1.65 -17.26 33.41
N ASN A 668 -2.88 -16.97 33.78
CA ASN A 668 -3.65 -17.68 34.78
C ASN A 668 -5.16 -17.62 34.43
N ASN A 669 -6.01 -18.20 35.27
CA ASN A 669 -7.46 -18.30 35.00
C ASN A 669 -8.17 -16.95 34.85
N ASN A 670 -7.61 -15.85 35.36
CA ASN A 670 -8.24 -14.54 35.38
C ASN A 670 -7.52 -13.49 34.53
N LEU A 671 -6.23 -13.69 34.26
CA LEU A 671 -5.39 -12.70 33.59
C LEU A 671 -4.47 -13.38 32.60
N THR A 672 -4.55 -12.95 31.36
CA THR A 672 -3.58 -13.24 30.30
C THR A 672 -2.97 -11.93 29.84
N TRP A 673 -1.63 -11.82 29.87
CA TRP A 673 -0.90 -10.68 29.31
C TRP A 673 0.20 -11.19 28.41
N THR A 674 0.13 -10.84 27.13
CA THR A 674 1.14 -11.18 26.11
C THR A 674 1.69 -9.92 25.47
N THR A 675 2.98 -9.94 25.13
CA THR A 675 3.67 -8.87 24.42
C THR A 675 4.34 -9.46 23.19
N THR A 676 4.18 -8.82 22.04
CA THR A 676 4.91 -9.15 20.82
C THR A 676 5.68 -7.91 20.39
N PHE A 677 6.99 -8.04 20.23
CA PHE A 677 7.88 -6.99 19.68
C PHE A 677 8.57 -7.54 18.45
N ASN A 678 8.65 -6.73 17.41
CA ASN A 678 9.42 -7.07 16.22
C ASN A 678 10.21 -5.88 15.71
N ILE A 679 11.37 -6.17 15.10
CA ILE A 679 12.26 -5.21 14.44
C ILE A 679 12.82 -5.84 13.18
N SER A 680 12.91 -5.05 12.12
CA SER A 680 13.53 -5.44 10.86
C SER A 680 14.44 -4.34 10.33
N HIS A 681 15.54 -4.77 9.72
CA HIS A 681 16.45 -3.94 8.94
C HIS A 681 16.57 -4.53 7.55
N ASN A 682 16.39 -3.71 6.52
CA ASN A 682 16.65 -4.06 5.13
C ASN A 682 17.65 -3.07 4.54
N LYS A 683 18.53 -3.54 3.67
CA LYS A 683 19.41 -2.70 2.85
C LYS A 683 19.24 -3.10 1.40
N ASN A 684 18.59 -2.24 0.64
CA ASN A 684 18.48 -2.35 -0.81
C ASN A 684 19.75 -1.83 -1.47
N LYS A 685 20.17 -2.44 -2.58
CA LYS A 685 21.31 -2.00 -3.38
C LYS A 685 21.11 -2.39 -4.84
N LEU A 686 21.17 -1.40 -5.73
CA LEU A 686 21.25 -1.63 -7.15
C LEU A 686 22.65 -2.15 -7.50
N THR A 687 22.74 -3.34 -8.12
CA THR A 687 24.04 -4.01 -8.37
C THR A 687 24.45 -3.99 -9.83
N LYS A 688 23.49 -3.77 -10.74
CA LYS A 688 23.73 -3.67 -12.18
C LYS A 688 22.64 -2.82 -12.84
N LEU A 689 23.02 -2.02 -13.82
CA LEU A 689 22.15 -1.33 -14.78
C LEU A 689 22.50 -1.75 -16.21
N ASP A 690 21.88 -1.14 -17.20
CA ASP A 690 22.07 -1.46 -18.61
C ASP A 690 23.40 -0.93 -19.17
N GLY A 691 24.12 -1.81 -19.87
CA GLY A 691 25.31 -1.47 -20.62
C GLY A 691 26.41 -0.79 -19.81
N GLU A 692 26.90 0.34 -20.30
CA GLU A 692 27.91 1.18 -19.66
C GLU A 692 27.32 2.24 -18.72
N GLN A 693 25.99 2.34 -18.61
CA GLN A 693 25.35 3.31 -17.73
C GLN A 693 25.46 2.86 -16.28
N ASN A 694 26.02 3.71 -15.44
CA ASN A 694 26.16 3.50 -14.01
C ASN A 694 25.01 4.15 -13.20
N GLU A 695 24.25 5.02 -13.83
CA GLU A 695 23.18 5.78 -13.18
C GLU A 695 22.10 6.23 -14.17
N MET A 696 20.90 6.45 -13.63
CA MET A 696 19.74 7.04 -14.31
C MET A 696 19.13 8.09 -13.38
N ILE A 697 18.87 9.31 -13.87
CA ILE A 697 18.33 10.43 -13.10
C ILE A 697 16.94 10.76 -13.62
N SER A 698 15.97 10.87 -12.73
CA SER A 698 14.60 11.30 -13.01
C SER A 698 14.13 12.27 -11.93
N GLY A 699 14.02 13.56 -12.27
CA GLY A 699 13.63 14.60 -11.33
C GLY A 699 14.62 14.73 -10.14
N VAL A 700 14.13 14.43 -8.95
CA VAL A 700 14.90 14.38 -7.70
C VAL A 700 15.27 12.95 -7.28
N SER A 701 15.05 11.95 -8.14
CA SER A 701 15.41 10.57 -7.89
C SER A 701 16.64 10.17 -8.73
N ILE A 702 17.50 9.33 -8.18
CA ILE A 702 18.62 8.73 -8.90
C ILE A 702 18.67 7.23 -8.64
N HIS A 703 18.85 6.47 -9.72
CA HIS A 703 19.13 5.05 -9.68
C HIS A 703 20.61 4.84 -10.05
N ARG A 704 21.47 4.63 -9.05
CA ARG A 704 22.92 4.50 -9.21
C ARG A 704 23.39 3.14 -8.71
N ILE A 705 24.30 2.51 -9.48
CA ILE A 705 24.93 1.26 -9.04
C ILE A 705 25.66 1.50 -7.71
N GLY A 706 25.37 0.63 -6.75
CA GLY A 706 25.95 0.73 -5.41
C GLY A 706 25.04 1.37 -4.37
N GLU A 707 23.99 2.09 -4.79
CA GLU A 707 23.08 2.83 -3.93
C GLU A 707 21.69 2.14 -3.86
N PRO A 708 20.85 2.50 -2.87
CA PRO A 708 19.45 2.10 -2.84
C PRO A 708 18.70 2.57 -4.08
N TYR A 709 17.71 1.79 -4.53
CA TYR A 709 16.95 2.15 -5.72
C TYR A 709 16.24 3.50 -5.58
N TYR A 710 15.61 3.77 -4.44
CA TYR A 710 15.00 5.06 -4.16
C TYR A 710 15.97 5.96 -3.37
N SER A 711 16.92 6.54 -4.09
CA SER A 711 17.85 7.56 -3.57
C SER A 711 17.43 8.95 -4.03
N ILE A 712 17.37 9.91 -3.09
CA ILE A 712 16.97 11.29 -3.36
C ILE A 712 18.22 12.07 -3.78
N TYR A 713 18.14 12.76 -4.94
CA TYR A 713 19.28 13.41 -5.60
C TYR A 713 18.99 14.88 -5.89
N ALA A 714 19.63 15.76 -5.15
CA ALA A 714 19.43 17.20 -5.28
C ALA A 714 20.67 17.98 -4.85
N TYR A 715 20.63 19.31 -4.94
CA TYR A 715 21.66 20.17 -4.39
C TYR A 715 21.65 20.11 -2.87
N GLU A 716 22.83 20.12 -2.25
CA GLU A 716 22.95 20.15 -0.81
C GLU A 716 22.88 21.60 -0.32
N TYR A 717 21.84 21.93 0.46
CA TYR A 717 21.60 23.25 1.03
C TYR A 717 22.55 23.54 2.18
N ALA A 718 23.21 24.69 2.14
CA ALA A 718 24.21 25.12 3.12
C ALA A 718 23.73 26.26 4.05
N GLY A 719 22.46 26.66 3.91
CA GLY A 719 21.88 27.77 4.72
C GLY A 719 21.60 29.01 3.90
N VAL A 720 21.60 30.15 4.55
CA VAL A 720 21.33 31.47 3.98
C VAL A 720 22.58 32.31 3.99
N ASP A 721 22.90 32.97 2.89
CA ASP A 721 23.99 33.92 2.82
C ASP A 721 23.67 35.19 3.66
N PRO A 722 24.40 35.47 4.74
CA PRO A 722 24.15 36.62 5.58
C PRO A 722 24.26 37.97 4.84
N ALA A 723 25.05 38.01 3.76
CA ALA A 723 25.26 39.25 3.01
C ALA A 723 24.11 39.57 2.05
N THR A 724 23.48 38.55 1.46
CA THR A 724 22.52 38.76 0.36
C THR A 724 21.12 38.16 0.63
N GLY A 725 20.96 37.34 1.69
CA GLY A 725 19.72 36.63 1.97
C GLY A 725 19.39 35.51 1.00
N LYS A 726 20.27 35.19 0.07
CA LYS A 726 20.08 34.10 -0.89
C LYS A 726 20.38 32.74 -0.28
N GLU A 727 19.83 31.69 -0.86
CA GLU A 727 20.17 30.30 -0.51
C GLU A 727 21.63 30.01 -0.87
N LEU A 728 22.33 29.30 0.01
CA LEU A 728 23.66 28.76 -0.20
C LEU A 728 23.59 27.27 -0.49
N TYR A 729 24.43 26.82 -1.43
CA TYR A 729 24.57 25.42 -1.83
C TYR A 729 26.03 25.00 -1.72
N TYR A 730 26.28 23.75 -1.32
CA TYR A 730 27.62 23.20 -1.32
C TYR A 730 28.10 22.89 -2.73
N ILE A 731 29.35 23.27 -3.00
CA ILE A 731 30.15 22.74 -4.09
C ILE A 731 30.94 21.56 -3.50
N ASN A 732 30.46 20.33 -3.76
CA ASN A 732 31.11 19.13 -3.26
C ASN A 732 32.21 18.73 -4.22
N GLY A 733 33.49 19.06 -3.87
CA GLY A 733 34.66 18.72 -4.66
C GLY A 733 35.01 17.23 -4.57
N GLU A 734 35.65 16.71 -5.61
CA GLU A 734 36.15 15.31 -5.63
C GLU A 734 37.20 15.03 -4.56
N ASP A 735 37.91 16.09 -4.12
CA ASP A 735 38.89 16.07 -3.03
C ASP A 735 38.28 16.13 -1.62
N GLY A 736 36.92 16.18 -1.54
CA GLY A 736 36.18 16.32 -0.28
C GLY A 736 36.07 17.76 0.22
N SER A 737 36.49 18.77 -0.57
CA SER A 737 36.24 20.18 -0.26
C SER A 737 34.74 20.51 -0.32
N ARG A 738 34.31 21.43 0.58
CA ARG A 738 32.92 21.86 0.70
C ARG A 738 32.85 23.37 0.74
N GLU A 739 33.10 24.00 -0.39
CA GLU A 739 32.84 25.41 -0.57
C GLU A 739 31.37 25.72 -0.75
N THR A 740 30.94 26.94 -0.51
CA THR A 740 29.54 27.34 -0.68
C THR A 740 29.39 28.39 -1.75
N THR A 741 28.25 28.35 -2.46
CA THR A 741 27.89 29.34 -3.49
C THR A 741 26.40 29.66 -3.44
N THR A 742 26.06 30.88 -3.81
CA THR A 742 24.64 31.27 -4.06
C THR A 742 24.17 30.94 -5.48
N ASN A 743 25.07 30.51 -6.36
CA ASN A 743 24.80 30.17 -7.75
C ASN A 743 24.66 28.64 -7.90
N SER A 744 23.44 28.14 -7.98
CA SER A 744 23.20 26.69 -8.14
C SER A 744 23.84 26.06 -9.38
N ALA A 745 24.19 26.85 -10.43
CA ALA A 745 24.88 26.35 -11.60
C ALA A 745 26.35 25.99 -11.32
N GLN A 746 26.93 26.51 -10.24
CA GLN A 746 28.27 26.19 -9.77
C GLN A 746 28.31 25.05 -8.75
N ALA A 747 27.15 24.74 -8.14
CA ALA A 747 27.00 23.62 -7.23
C ALA A 747 26.75 22.31 -7.99
N ASN A 748 27.05 21.21 -7.35
CA ASN A 748 26.75 19.88 -7.87
C ASN A 748 25.69 19.15 -7.03
N LYS A 749 24.84 18.36 -7.69
CA LYS A 749 23.89 17.50 -7.00
C LYS A 749 24.59 16.30 -6.38
N THR A 750 24.08 15.84 -5.28
CA THR A 750 24.53 14.62 -4.59
C THR A 750 23.34 13.83 -4.07
N ILE A 751 23.57 12.57 -3.62
CA ILE A 751 22.55 11.81 -2.90
C ILE A 751 22.43 12.40 -1.50
N ILE A 752 21.27 12.99 -1.23
CA ILE A 752 20.98 13.70 0.01
C ILE A 752 20.21 12.85 1.03
N GLY A 753 19.65 11.72 0.63
CA GLY A 753 18.91 10.80 1.49
C GLY A 753 18.41 9.56 0.76
N SER A 754 17.89 8.61 1.53
CA SER A 754 17.22 7.40 1.04
C SER A 754 15.82 7.31 1.63
N VAL A 755 14.88 6.85 0.82
CA VAL A 755 13.49 6.62 1.26
C VAL A 755 13.39 5.42 2.18
N GLU A 756 14.26 4.42 2.00
CA GLU A 756 14.23 3.18 2.77
C GLU A 756 14.62 3.43 4.24
N PRO A 757 13.76 3.04 5.21
CA PRO A 757 14.09 3.20 6.63
C PRO A 757 15.24 2.26 7.04
N THR A 758 16.07 2.73 7.97
CA THR A 758 17.15 1.93 8.55
C THR A 758 16.58 0.78 9.38
N VAL A 759 15.58 1.06 10.20
CA VAL A 759 14.85 0.05 10.98
C VAL A 759 13.38 0.39 11.06
N GLN A 760 12.55 -0.65 11.09
CA GLN A 760 11.11 -0.53 11.30
C GLN A 760 10.56 -1.74 12.05
N GLY A 761 9.40 -1.59 12.65
CA GLY A 761 8.77 -2.68 13.38
C GLY A 761 7.51 -2.29 14.16
N GLY A 762 7.16 -3.13 15.11
CA GLY A 762 5.98 -2.92 15.94
C GLY A 762 6.09 -3.52 17.34
N LEU A 763 5.25 -3.04 18.22
CA LEU A 763 5.05 -3.55 19.58
C LEU A 763 3.55 -3.73 19.83
N THR A 764 3.12 -4.97 20.05
CA THR A 764 1.72 -5.27 20.40
C THR A 764 1.63 -5.81 21.82
N ASN A 765 0.76 -5.21 22.62
CA ASN A 765 0.39 -5.71 23.94
C ASN A 765 -1.08 -6.14 23.95
N PHE A 766 -1.33 -7.34 24.41
CA PHE A 766 -2.67 -7.86 24.65
C PHE A 766 -2.83 -8.26 26.10
N VAL A 767 -3.86 -7.71 26.75
CA VAL A 767 -4.22 -8.02 28.15
C VAL A 767 -5.68 -8.44 28.20
N SER A 768 -5.98 -9.61 28.72
CA SER A 768 -7.34 -10.06 29.00
C SER A 768 -7.48 -10.32 30.49
N TRP A 769 -8.35 -9.58 31.17
CA TRP A 769 -8.61 -9.71 32.61
C TRP A 769 -10.10 -9.95 32.88
N LYS A 770 -10.43 -11.19 33.18
CA LYS A 770 -11.83 -11.64 33.41
C LYS A 770 -12.75 -11.29 32.22
N PHE A 771 -13.39 -10.14 32.28
CA PHE A 771 -14.40 -9.68 31.32
C PHE A 771 -13.91 -8.55 30.42
N ILE A 772 -12.73 -8.06 30.69
CA ILE A 772 -12.13 -6.91 29.99
C ILE A 772 -10.95 -7.40 29.15
N ASP A 773 -10.89 -6.99 27.92
CA ASP A 773 -9.73 -7.17 27.04
C ASP A 773 -9.20 -5.82 26.57
N PHE A 774 -7.90 -5.71 26.51
CA PHE A 774 -7.16 -4.56 26.02
C PHE A 774 -6.14 -5.01 24.99
N ASN A 775 -6.11 -4.35 23.84
CA ASN A 775 -5.12 -4.55 22.80
C ASN A 775 -4.54 -3.20 22.37
N MET A 776 -3.20 -3.13 22.18
CA MET A 776 -2.54 -1.94 21.69
C MET A 776 -1.40 -2.35 20.76
N THR A 777 -1.38 -1.75 19.56
CA THR A 777 -0.29 -1.91 18.59
C THR A 777 0.36 -0.57 18.32
N LEU A 778 1.68 -0.51 18.55
CA LEU A 778 2.57 0.58 18.16
C LEU A 778 3.33 0.19 16.91
N THR A 779 3.52 1.13 15.98
CA THR A 779 4.42 1.00 14.84
C THR A 779 5.51 2.05 14.92
N TYR A 780 6.69 1.73 14.44
CA TYR A 780 7.79 2.68 14.33
C TYR A 780 8.61 2.46 13.07
N SER A 781 9.18 3.57 12.55
CA SER A 781 10.08 3.57 11.40
C SER A 781 11.12 4.67 11.62
N LEU A 782 12.41 4.37 11.44
CA LEU A 782 13.53 5.26 11.72
C LEU A 782 14.55 5.24 10.58
N GLY A 783 15.10 6.40 10.24
CA GLY A 783 16.19 6.58 9.29
C GLY A 783 15.76 6.68 7.82
N GLY A 784 14.46 6.76 7.56
CA GLY A 784 13.93 7.04 6.22
C GLY A 784 13.81 8.54 5.94
N HIS A 785 13.77 8.90 4.67
CA HIS A 785 13.59 10.28 4.22
C HIS A 785 12.54 10.38 3.12
N ALA A 786 11.93 11.55 3.01
CA ALA A 786 11.06 11.91 1.91
C ALA A 786 11.37 13.32 1.40
N TYR A 787 11.01 13.61 0.17
CA TYR A 787 11.19 14.91 -0.45
C TYR A 787 9.84 15.62 -0.53
N ASP A 788 9.74 16.79 0.09
CA ASP A 788 8.52 17.60 0.10
C ASP A 788 8.41 18.43 -1.18
N TYR A 789 7.94 17.78 -2.24
CA TYR A 789 7.74 18.42 -3.55
C TYR A 789 6.68 19.53 -3.49
N ALA A 790 5.62 19.35 -2.71
CA ALA A 790 4.56 20.32 -2.58
C ALA A 790 5.04 21.63 -1.95
N THR A 791 5.81 21.55 -0.85
CA THR A 791 6.37 22.73 -0.21
C THR A 791 7.45 23.39 -1.07
N TRP A 792 8.23 22.61 -1.82
CA TRP A 792 9.15 23.16 -2.81
C TRP A 792 8.45 24.03 -3.85
N LEU A 793 7.27 23.60 -4.36
CA LEU A 793 6.50 24.37 -5.34
C LEU A 793 6.05 25.74 -4.83
N GLN A 794 5.76 25.88 -3.54
CA GLN A 794 5.06 27.04 -2.97
C GLN A 794 5.93 27.93 -2.05
N SER A 795 7.25 27.85 -2.11
CA SER A 795 8.10 28.52 -1.11
C SER A 795 8.80 29.78 -1.62
N ASN A 796 9.42 30.55 -0.69
CA ASN A 796 10.29 31.71 -0.92
C ASN A 796 9.65 32.95 -1.54
N GLY A 797 8.31 33.11 -1.53
CA GLY A 797 7.64 34.25 -2.14
C GLY A 797 7.39 34.09 -3.64
N GLY A 798 7.40 32.87 -4.16
CA GLY A 798 7.01 32.54 -5.52
C GLY A 798 5.53 32.82 -5.80
N THR A 799 5.13 32.64 -7.05
CA THR A 799 3.77 32.97 -7.54
C THR A 799 2.65 32.36 -6.68
N TYR A 800 2.80 31.11 -6.24
CA TYR A 800 1.76 30.46 -5.44
C TYR A 800 1.58 31.05 -4.04
N ASN A 801 2.60 31.64 -3.43
CA ASN A 801 2.45 32.33 -2.15
C ASN A 801 1.56 33.58 -2.27
N TYR A 802 1.65 34.30 -3.36
CA TYR A 802 0.86 35.53 -3.59
C TYR A 802 -0.54 35.23 -4.08
N LEU A 803 -0.69 34.27 -4.98
CA LEU A 803 -2.00 33.89 -5.53
C LEU A 803 -2.74 32.88 -4.61
N GLY A 804 -2.03 32.14 -3.77
CA GLY A 804 -2.54 31.09 -2.90
C GLY A 804 -2.09 31.23 -1.45
N ASN A 805 -1.55 30.17 -0.86
CA ASN A 805 -1.20 30.07 0.55
C ASN A 805 0.29 30.20 0.83
N VAL A 806 0.61 30.54 2.08
CA VAL A 806 1.97 30.50 2.64
C VAL A 806 2.00 29.45 3.75
N PRO A 807 2.93 28.48 3.71
CA PRO A 807 3.09 27.50 4.80
C PRO A 807 3.40 28.16 6.13
N ALA A 808 2.82 27.63 7.23
CA ALA A 808 2.94 28.22 8.56
C ALA A 808 4.36 28.19 9.18
N TYR A 809 5.29 27.44 8.59
CA TYR A 809 6.69 27.49 9.04
C TYR A 809 7.43 28.77 8.58
N TYR A 810 6.87 29.50 7.60
CA TYR A 810 7.39 30.83 7.22
C TYR A 810 7.05 31.87 8.29
N LYS A 811 8.00 32.14 9.18
CA LYS A 811 7.85 33.16 10.20
C LYS A 811 8.73 34.34 9.82
N ILE A 812 8.20 35.55 9.97
CA ILE A 812 8.92 36.79 9.64
C ILE A 812 10.22 36.92 10.43
N GLU A 813 10.23 36.52 11.71
CA GLU A 813 11.41 36.53 12.55
C GLU A 813 12.54 35.59 12.09
N ASP A 814 12.20 34.50 11.43
CA ASP A 814 13.16 33.52 10.90
C ASP A 814 13.67 33.89 9.50
N THR A 815 13.05 34.87 8.83
CA THR A 815 13.37 35.26 7.45
C THR A 815 14.48 36.32 7.42
N TRP A 816 15.41 36.21 6.48
CA TRP A 816 16.48 37.22 6.29
C TRP A 816 15.87 38.59 5.88
N LYS A 817 16.33 39.68 6.51
CA LYS A 817 15.82 41.07 6.34
C LYS A 817 16.85 42.05 5.82
N LYS A 818 18.11 41.93 6.27
CA LYS A 818 19.19 42.88 5.91
C LYS A 818 20.58 42.27 5.95
N PRO A 819 21.55 42.80 5.25
CA PRO A 819 22.94 42.33 5.30
C PRO A 819 23.46 42.23 6.73
N GLY A 820 24.05 41.06 7.03
CA GLY A 820 24.53 40.67 8.35
C GLY A 820 23.57 39.80 9.16
N ASP A 821 22.34 39.60 8.73
CA ASP A 821 21.37 38.71 9.42
C ASP A 821 21.75 37.24 9.25
N HIS A 822 21.84 36.51 10.36
CA HIS A 822 21.99 35.04 10.38
C HIS A 822 20.59 34.40 10.49
N ALA A 823 19.87 34.40 9.39
CA ALA A 823 18.49 33.92 9.33
C ALA A 823 18.41 32.41 9.05
N LYS A 824 17.33 31.76 9.51
CA LYS A 824 17.03 30.35 9.19
C LYS A 824 16.43 30.18 7.79
N LEU A 825 15.66 31.19 7.35
CA LEU A 825 14.97 31.20 6.07
C LEU A 825 15.57 32.29 5.17
N PRO A 826 15.66 32.03 3.85
CA PRO A 826 16.13 33.03 2.90
C PRO A 826 15.19 34.23 2.83
N GLN A 827 15.62 35.28 2.13
CA GLN A 827 14.80 36.44 1.86
C GLN A 827 13.51 36.01 1.17
N PHE A 828 12.37 36.33 1.80
CA PHE A 828 11.06 36.16 1.18
C PHE A 828 10.80 37.36 0.25
N ALA A 829 10.77 37.14 -1.06
CA ALA A 829 10.57 38.25 -2.02
C ALA A 829 9.64 37.80 -3.16
N TYR A 830 8.80 38.71 -3.63
CA TYR A 830 7.87 38.48 -4.74
C TYR A 830 8.62 37.97 -5.97
N GLY A 831 8.11 36.93 -6.59
CA GLY A 831 8.67 36.36 -7.82
C GLY A 831 9.92 35.49 -7.64
N ASN A 832 10.34 35.17 -6.43
CA ASN A 832 11.44 34.22 -6.20
C ASN A 832 11.10 32.83 -6.77
N THR A 833 12.14 32.14 -7.21
CA THR A 833 12.06 30.75 -7.68
C THR A 833 12.78 29.82 -6.72
N ASN A 834 12.33 28.57 -6.63
CA ASN A 834 12.89 27.57 -5.75
C ASN A 834 13.85 26.64 -6.50
N ILE A 835 14.89 26.22 -5.81
CA ILE A 835 15.83 25.22 -6.30
C ILE A 835 15.58 23.90 -5.57
N ALA A 836 15.59 22.80 -6.31
CA ALA A 836 15.50 21.44 -5.74
C ALA A 836 16.76 21.13 -4.93
N SER A 837 16.64 21.14 -3.60
CA SER A 837 17.77 21.00 -2.67
C SER A 837 17.38 20.21 -1.42
N SER A 838 18.37 19.88 -0.59
CA SER A 838 18.15 19.18 0.70
C SER A 838 17.35 20.02 1.71
N ARG A 839 17.04 21.26 1.44
CA ARG A 839 16.11 22.08 2.23
C ARG A 839 14.70 21.45 2.31
N TRP A 840 14.32 20.71 1.29
CA TRP A 840 13.01 20.06 1.18
C TRP A 840 13.05 18.56 1.55
N LEU A 841 14.19 18.10 2.07
CA LEU A 841 14.34 16.75 2.58
C LEU A 841 13.77 16.68 4.00
N MET A 842 12.85 15.75 4.23
CA MET A 842 12.25 15.49 5.54
C MET A 842 12.70 14.12 6.06
N SER A 843 12.99 14.03 7.36
CA SER A 843 13.06 12.71 8.04
C SER A 843 11.65 12.18 8.26
N THR A 844 11.42 10.91 7.91
CA THR A 844 10.14 10.20 8.13
C THR A 844 10.13 9.40 9.44
N ASP A 845 11.06 9.69 10.36
CA ASP A 845 11.13 9.04 11.66
C ASP A 845 9.86 9.25 12.45
N HIS A 846 9.26 8.15 12.91
CA HIS A 846 8.03 8.23 13.68
C HIS A 846 7.81 7.03 14.60
N LEU A 847 6.97 7.27 15.60
CA LEU A 847 6.31 6.28 16.45
C LEU A 847 4.81 6.56 16.43
N ARG A 848 3.97 5.56 16.13
CA ARG A 848 2.52 5.72 16.03
C ARG A 848 1.77 4.68 16.85
N ILE A 849 0.78 5.11 17.64
CA ILE A 849 -0.24 4.21 18.17
C ILE A 849 -1.17 3.85 17.01
N LYS A 850 -0.86 2.73 16.34
CA LYS A 850 -1.61 2.30 15.15
C LYS A 850 -3.00 1.83 15.48
N ASN A 851 -3.15 1.08 16.60
CA ASN A 851 -4.44 0.66 17.12
C ASN A 851 -4.43 0.55 18.65
N ILE A 852 -5.56 0.87 19.24
CA ILE A 852 -5.86 0.60 20.65
C ILE A 852 -7.33 0.18 20.76
N THR A 853 -7.61 -0.91 21.46
CA THR A 853 -8.97 -1.42 21.67
C THR A 853 -9.16 -1.79 23.13
N LEU A 854 -10.30 -1.39 23.69
CA LEU A 854 -10.78 -1.81 25.01
C LEU A 854 -12.13 -2.49 24.85
N GLY A 855 -12.21 -3.75 25.21
CA GLY A 855 -13.42 -4.57 25.13
C GLY A 855 -13.96 -4.98 26.51
N PHE A 856 -15.27 -5.13 26.60
CA PHE A 856 -15.97 -5.72 27.72
C PHE A 856 -16.88 -6.83 27.22
N THR A 857 -16.66 -8.05 27.69
CA THR A 857 -17.51 -9.21 27.39
C THR A 857 -18.35 -9.58 28.60
N MET A 858 -19.67 -9.53 28.46
CA MET A 858 -20.57 -9.87 29.56
C MET A 858 -20.37 -11.32 30.00
N PRO A 859 -20.31 -11.60 31.32
CA PRO A 859 -20.22 -12.97 31.83
C PRO A 859 -21.35 -13.85 31.29
N SER A 860 -21.00 -15.03 30.76
CA SER A 860 -21.95 -15.95 30.11
C SER A 860 -23.13 -16.33 31.00
N LYS A 861 -22.92 -16.43 32.34
CA LYS A 861 -23.99 -16.67 33.30
C LYS A 861 -25.07 -15.57 33.32
N VAL A 862 -24.72 -14.35 32.91
CA VAL A 862 -25.64 -13.21 32.83
C VAL A 862 -26.30 -13.16 31.46
N SER A 863 -25.52 -13.24 30.38
CA SER A 863 -26.01 -13.15 29.02
C SER A 863 -26.96 -14.29 28.66
N GLN A 864 -26.71 -15.51 29.14
CA GLN A 864 -27.56 -16.69 28.93
C GLN A 864 -28.97 -16.56 29.53
N LYS A 865 -29.13 -15.72 30.57
CA LYS A 865 -30.48 -15.42 31.09
C LYS A 865 -31.35 -14.69 30.04
N TRP A 866 -30.72 -14.03 29.08
CA TRP A 866 -31.42 -13.34 27.98
C TRP A 866 -31.42 -14.15 26.66
N GLY A 867 -31.03 -15.43 26.71
CA GLY A 867 -30.88 -16.27 25.53
C GLY A 867 -29.69 -15.89 24.62
N ILE A 868 -28.76 -15.08 25.17
CA ILE A 868 -27.57 -14.59 24.44
C ILE A 868 -26.35 -15.39 24.88
N ASN A 869 -25.65 -16.00 23.94
CA ASN A 869 -24.41 -16.75 24.23
C ASN A 869 -23.21 -15.84 24.46
N LYS A 870 -23.10 -14.73 23.70
CA LYS A 870 -22.04 -13.73 23.79
C LYS A 870 -22.62 -12.33 23.65
N LEU A 871 -22.27 -11.44 24.56
CA LEU A 871 -22.52 -10.01 24.44
C LEU A 871 -21.22 -9.27 24.75
N ARG A 872 -20.68 -8.58 23.75
CA ARG A 872 -19.44 -7.82 23.86
C ARG A 872 -19.63 -6.40 23.35
N ALA A 873 -19.18 -5.42 24.12
CA ALA A 873 -19.05 -4.03 23.70
C ALA A 873 -17.58 -3.65 23.67
N PHE A 874 -17.16 -2.81 22.74
CA PHE A 874 -15.79 -2.35 22.66
C PHE A 874 -15.69 -0.93 22.13
N VAL A 875 -14.57 -0.28 22.47
CA VAL A 875 -14.13 0.98 21.88
C VAL A 875 -12.77 0.73 21.23
N SER A 876 -12.60 1.16 20.00
CA SER A 876 -11.35 1.05 19.27
C SER A 876 -10.95 2.40 18.67
N ALA A 877 -9.66 2.69 18.66
CA ALA A 877 -9.10 3.86 17.99
C ALA A 877 -7.96 3.43 17.08
N ASN A 878 -7.95 3.97 15.85
CA ASN A 878 -6.90 3.75 14.85
C ASN A 878 -6.13 5.05 14.61
N ASN A 879 -4.79 4.99 14.47
CA ASN A 879 -3.89 6.13 14.29
C ASN A 879 -4.09 7.22 15.37
N LEU A 880 -4.24 6.81 16.64
CA LEU A 880 -4.65 7.69 17.73
C LEU A 880 -3.67 8.83 17.97
N LEU A 881 -2.37 8.52 18.03
CA LEU A 881 -1.29 9.47 18.24
C LEU A 881 -0.09 9.11 17.35
N THR A 882 0.57 10.15 16.83
CA THR A 882 1.79 10.00 16.04
C THR A 882 2.84 10.98 16.57
N TRP A 883 3.96 10.46 17.04
CA TRP A 883 5.18 11.22 17.30
C TRP A 883 6.04 11.12 16.05
N LYS A 884 6.48 12.22 15.52
CA LYS A 884 7.22 12.33 14.25
C LYS A 884 8.33 13.36 14.34
N SER A 885 9.27 13.32 13.41
CA SER A 885 10.35 14.29 13.33
C SER A 885 9.85 15.72 13.24
N ASP A 886 10.60 16.65 13.82
CA ASP A 886 10.35 18.09 13.71
C ASP A 886 10.45 18.51 12.22
N GLY A 887 9.57 19.41 11.80
CA GLY A 887 9.51 19.87 10.41
C GLY A 887 8.83 18.92 9.41
N LEU A 888 8.38 17.74 9.84
CA LEU A 888 7.56 16.86 9.03
C LEU A 888 6.09 17.28 9.08
N TYR A 889 5.59 17.96 8.06
CA TYR A 889 4.21 18.44 7.97
C TYR A 889 3.27 17.54 7.17
N VAL A 890 3.74 16.37 6.75
CA VAL A 890 2.98 15.33 6.06
C VAL A 890 2.86 14.08 6.92
N ASP A 891 2.03 13.12 6.49
CA ASP A 891 1.99 11.82 7.16
C ASP A 891 3.32 11.09 6.97
N PRO A 892 3.93 10.52 8.04
CA PRO A 892 5.19 9.80 7.91
C PRO A 892 5.11 8.49 7.12
N GLU A 893 3.92 7.94 6.89
CA GLU A 893 3.68 6.83 5.95
C GLU A 893 3.63 7.40 4.52
N THR A 894 4.77 7.87 4.01
CA THR A 894 4.93 8.55 2.71
C THR A 894 4.85 7.59 1.53
N PRO A 895 4.65 8.10 0.28
CA PRO A 895 4.75 7.30 -0.94
C PRO A 895 6.05 6.50 -1.01
N VAL A 896 6.00 5.34 -1.66
CA VAL A 896 7.14 4.40 -1.72
C VAL A 896 8.36 4.93 -2.48
N ASP A 897 8.19 5.94 -3.33
CA ASP A 897 9.25 6.67 -4.02
C ASP A 897 9.79 7.86 -3.23
N GLY A 898 9.15 8.16 -2.08
CA GLY A 898 9.52 9.26 -1.18
C GLY A 898 9.16 10.65 -1.69
N LEU A 899 8.38 10.79 -2.75
CA LEU A 899 7.96 12.08 -3.28
C LEU A 899 6.61 12.49 -2.69
N CYS A 900 6.61 13.43 -1.74
CA CYS A 900 5.38 13.91 -1.11
C CYS A 900 4.78 15.06 -1.91
N THR A 901 3.54 14.89 -2.34
CA THR A 901 2.73 15.88 -3.03
C THR A 901 1.55 16.32 -2.14
N PHE A 902 0.32 16.27 -2.63
CA PHE A 902 -0.89 16.67 -1.90
C PHE A 902 -1.82 15.46 -1.68
N GLU A 903 -1.33 14.46 -0.93
CA GLU A 903 -2.08 13.26 -0.55
C GLU A 903 -3.04 13.56 0.60
N THR A 904 -4.18 12.88 0.65
CA THR A 904 -5.07 12.94 1.81
C THR A 904 -4.37 12.30 3.02
N PRO A 905 -4.22 13.01 4.15
CA PRO A 905 -3.55 12.47 5.33
C PRO A 905 -4.29 11.26 5.91
N ALA A 906 -3.55 10.37 6.59
CA ALA A 906 -4.13 9.23 7.27
C ALA A 906 -5.24 9.65 8.25
N LEU A 907 -6.28 8.81 8.36
CA LEU A 907 -7.41 9.06 9.26
C LEU A 907 -7.10 8.56 10.67
N ARG A 908 -7.42 9.39 11.67
CA ARG A 908 -7.65 8.94 13.04
C ARG A 908 -9.12 8.58 13.19
N THR A 909 -9.43 7.33 13.47
CA THR A 909 -10.82 6.85 13.59
C THR A 909 -11.05 6.29 14.98
N ILE A 910 -12.11 6.73 15.65
CA ILE A 910 -12.56 6.21 16.96
C ILE A 910 -13.91 5.57 16.75
N THR A 911 -14.05 4.28 17.12
CA THR A 911 -15.28 3.50 16.93
C THR A 911 -15.76 2.93 18.24
N PHE A 912 -17.08 2.81 18.36
CA PHE A 912 -17.78 2.01 19.35
C PHE A 912 -18.44 0.83 18.65
N GLY A 913 -18.28 -0.38 19.18
CA GLY A 913 -18.84 -1.59 18.57
C GLY A 913 -19.59 -2.47 19.58
N LEU A 914 -20.56 -3.20 19.08
CA LEU A 914 -21.37 -4.18 19.79
C LEU A 914 -21.40 -5.50 19.03
N GLU A 915 -21.17 -6.61 19.73
CA GLU A 915 -21.26 -7.97 19.19
C GLU A 915 -22.22 -8.81 20.04
N VAL A 916 -23.19 -9.48 19.39
CA VAL A 916 -24.19 -10.32 20.01
C VAL A 916 -24.21 -11.68 19.35
N GLY A 917 -23.96 -12.75 20.11
CA GLY A 917 -24.00 -14.14 19.64
C GLY A 917 -25.15 -14.93 20.28
N PHE A 918 -25.88 -15.70 19.44
CA PHE A 918 -27.01 -16.56 19.82
C PHE A 918 -26.69 -18.03 19.68
#